data_b84363fe0e730bdbd48652d5c3030a27
#
_entry.id   b84363fe0e730bdbd48652d5c3030a27
#
_cell.length_a   1.000
_cell.length_b   1.000
_cell.length_c   1.000
_cell.angle_alpha   90.00
_cell.angle_beta   90.00
_cell.angle_gamma   90.00
#
_symmetry.space_group_name_H-M   'P 1'
#
loop_
_entity.id
_entity.type
_entity.pdbx_description
1 polymer ?
#
loop_
_entity_poly.entity_id
_entity_poly.type
_entity_poly.pdbx_seq_one_letter_code
_entity_poly.pdbx_strand_id
1 'polypeptide(L)'
;KEYGSILKLESIDKEILEKEFNLLKESFNNNEQEILIFNEDELIIDINEELELIGNLIKQHITLTNQYETVVTNPPYMGGKGFSPKLKTYVEKNYKDSKSDLFAVFIERCNEFTKKNCYTSMITMQSWMFLSSFETLRKNIIEKTEIKSLNHLGTRAFSEIGGEVVSTVAWISKKISPKNEGTYIRLVDYNNAELKEQEFSNKDNYFQAKQKDFEKIPGSPIAYWVSKKMLKTFTEGIILKDLGILREGVKTGNNELYIYYWTEICYKDFYKKDKRYNKKWFPHHKGGEFRKWYGNNLEVIFWENDGEKIKSLKNSGISGKEMYFKPILSWSKTSSSHFGIRIYRDQLFDSASPAIMLYDTAILEYVLAFLTSLGEKYLTFINPSLSTQVGDIGILPLLTAKNLEIVANIKKLVQQNISISKEEWNSRETSWDFEKLSLIDGKDLKSVYENYCNHWRDNFVQLHKNEEELNRLFIEIYDLQDEMDEKVAFEDITILKKEANIIQIDNSIPKEFSTESEKYLYDRGVSLEFNKDELVKQFLSYAVGCIMGRYSINKSRLIIANSDDILELSENKFIVKGSDGEIRQEIESKFLPDEFGIIPITDEKDFSNDIVEKVKEFIKCVYGEGNLKDNLNFIAEALGNKDNNSAEEIIRTYFIKDFYSDHLQRYQKRPIYWLMNSGKKNAFSCLFYMHRYEPLTVARVRADYLIPYQEMLENKRKFIERQLSDDDISAKEKKNIEKQLKELDTLLKELREYANEVKHIAEQKIPLDLDNGVNVNYEKLGAILKKR
;
A
#
# COMPACT_ATOMS: atom_id res chain seq x y z
N LYS A 1 8.09 -37.15 -22.03
CA LYS A 1 8.75 -36.63 -20.82
C LYS A 1 8.10 -35.32 -20.30
N GLU A 2 7.66 -34.38 -21.17
CA GLU A 2 7.18 -33.06 -20.77
C GLU A 2 5.82 -33.05 -20.03
N TYR A 3 4.96 -34.02 -20.33
CA TYR A 3 3.62 -34.08 -19.73
C TYR A 3 3.53 -35.02 -18.52
N GLY A 4 4.49 -35.88 -18.33
CA GLY A 4 4.51 -36.81 -17.18
C GLY A 4 3.18 -37.55 -16.98
N SER A 5 2.77 -37.71 -15.74
CA SER A 5 1.55 -38.45 -15.36
C SER A 5 0.23 -37.79 -15.77
N ILE A 6 0.25 -36.50 -16.21
CA ILE A 6 -0.96 -35.82 -16.68
C ILE A 6 -1.31 -36.17 -18.14
N LEU A 7 -0.45 -36.93 -18.86
CA LEU A 7 -0.72 -37.38 -20.21
C LEU A 7 -1.97 -38.27 -20.26
N LYS A 8 -2.93 -37.90 -21.10
CA LYS A 8 -4.11 -38.72 -21.38
C LYS A 8 -3.83 -39.54 -22.61
N LEU A 9 -3.97 -40.83 -22.48
CA LEU A 9 -3.81 -41.83 -23.57
C LEU A 9 -5.12 -42.58 -23.81
N GLU A 10 -5.35 -43.00 -25.03
CA GLU A 10 -6.43 -43.91 -25.36
C GLU A 10 -6.15 -45.28 -24.71
N SER A 11 -7.16 -45.90 -24.14
CA SER A 11 -7.02 -47.25 -23.56
C SER A 11 -6.89 -48.28 -24.66
N ILE A 12 -5.81 -49.03 -24.66
CA ILE A 12 -5.59 -50.22 -25.46
C ILE A 12 -5.62 -51.40 -24.51
N ASP A 13 -6.20 -52.53 -25.01
CA ASP A 13 -6.29 -53.74 -24.20
C ASP A 13 -4.89 -54.19 -23.77
N LYS A 14 -4.70 -54.35 -22.48
CA LYS A 14 -3.41 -54.72 -21.87
C LYS A 14 -2.93 -56.11 -22.34
N GLU A 15 -3.84 -57.04 -22.41
CA GLU A 15 -3.51 -58.43 -22.83
C GLU A 15 -3.03 -58.43 -24.29
N ILE A 16 -3.65 -57.62 -25.14
CA ILE A 16 -3.23 -57.44 -26.53
C ILE A 16 -1.84 -56.84 -26.61
N LEU A 17 -1.60 -55.73 -25.89
CA LEU A 17 -0.28 -55.07 -25.91
C LEU A 17 0.84 -55.97 -25.38
N GLU A 18 0.63 -56.68 -24.30
CA GLU A 18 1.61 -57.61 -23.73
C GLU A 18 1.85 -58.84 -24.68
N LYS A 19 0.80 -59.35 -25.30
CA LYS A 19 0.90 -60.45 -26.26
C LYS A 19 1.68 -60.04 -27.51
N GLU A 20 1.33 -58.91 -28.11
CA GLU A 20 2.02 -58.42 -29.33
C GLU A 20 3.49 -58.07 -29.03
N PHE A 21 3.79 -57.52 -27.85
CA PHE A 21 5.15 -57.27 -27.45
C PHE A 21 5.97 -58.55 -27.23
N ASN A 22 5.36 -59.57 -26.64
CA ASN A 22 6.03 -60.86 -26.47
C ASN A 22 6.28 -61.57 -27.80
N LEU A 23 5.34 -61.50 -28.73
CA LEU A 23 5.50 -61.99 -30.10
C LEU A 23 6.62 -61.24 -30.82
N LEU A 24 6.71 -59.92 -30.66
CA LEU A 24 7.78 -59.14 -31.24
C LEU A 24 9.14 -59.54 -30.66
N LYS A 25 9.24 -59.72 -29.33
CA LYS A 25 10.45 -60.16 -28.66
C LYS A 25 10.88 -61.58 -29.09
N GLU A 26 9.92 -62.51 -29.26
CA GLU A 26 10.20 -63.87 -29.76
C GLU A 26 10.71 -63.88 -31.18
N SER A 27 10.15 -62.99 -32.03
CA SER A 27 10.56 -62.87 -33.46
C SER A 27 11.97 -62.37 -33.64
N PHE A 28 12.47 -61.51 -32.73
CA PHE A 28 13.85 -61.04 -32.77
C PHE A 28 14.84 -62.00 -32.08
N ASN A 29 14.46 -62.69 -31.04
CA ASN A 29 15.29 -63.71 -30.41
C ASN A 29 15.55 -64.93 -31.29
N ASN A 30 14.65 -65.22 -32.25
CA ASN A 30 14.81 -66.35 -33.21
C ASN A 30 15.62 -65.96 -34.45
N ASN A 31 15.95 -64.70 -34.64
CA ASN A 31 16.74 -64.24 -35.80
C ASN A 31 18.10 -63.71 -35.34
N GLU A 32 19.06 -64.44 -35.07
CA GLU A 32 20.43 -64.19 -34.61
C GLU A 32 21.11 -62.84 -34.98
N GLN A 33 20.38 -61.83 -35.28
CA GLN A 33 20.84 -60.44 -35.60
C GLN A 33 20.51 -59.50 -34.42
N GLU A 34 21.53 -59.21 -33.61
CA GLU A 34 21.43 -58.23 -32.53
C GLU A 34 21.48 -56.75 -33.06
N ILE A 35 21.88 -56.49 -34.31
CA ILE A 35 22.09 -55.18 -34.90
C ILE A 35 21.51 -55.11 -36.31
N LEU A 36 20.68 -54.14 -36.60
CA LEU A 36 20.23 -53.81 -37.97
C LEU A 36 21.02 -52.59 -38.50
N ILE A 37 21.74 -52.77 -39.62
CA ILE A 37 22.47 -51.69 -40.29
C ILE A 37 21.65 -51.25 -41.49
N PHE A 38 21.14 -50.02 -41.54
CA PHE A 38 20.51 -49.41 -42.71
C PHE A 38 21.55 -48.60 -43.49
N ASN A 39 21.70 -48.89 -44.73
CA ASN A 39 22.63 -48.23 -45.65
C ASN A 39 22.30 -46.74 -45.89
N GLU A 40 23.36 -45.96 -45.89
CA GLU A 40 23.69 -44.60 -46.34
C GLU A 40 23.84 -43.50 -45.30
N ASP A 41 23.41 -43.66 -44.03
CA ASP A 41 23.78 -42.74 -42.92
C ASP A 41 23.94 -43.46 -41.56
N GLU A 42 24.88 -44.34 -41.43
CA GLU A 42 25.31 -45.04 -40.15
C GLU A 42 24.34 -45.01 -38.97
N LEU A 43 23.06 -45.38 -39.17
CA LEU A 43 22.10 -45.58 -38.10
C LEU A 43 22.26 -47.01 -37.56
N ILE A 44 23.12 -47.19 -36.58
CA ILE A 44 23.28 -48.47 -35.87
C ILE A 44 22.13 -48.52 -34.83
N ILE A 45 21.15 -49.39 -35.06
CA ILE A 45 20.06 -49.60 -34.10
C ILE A 45 20.40 -50.84 -33.28
N ASP A 46 20.63 -50.66 -31.98
CA ASP A 46 20.69 -51.78 -31.02
C ASP A 46 19.27 -52.27 -30.74
N ILE A 47 18.95 -53.47 -31.26
CA ILE A 47 17.61 -54.06 -31.14
C ILE A 47 17.24 -54.26 -29.67
N ASN A 48 18.21 -54.55 -28.79
CA ASN A 48 17.94 -54.79 -27.37
C ASN A 48 17.56 -53.48 -26.67
N GLU A 49 18.26 -52.35 -26.98
CA GLU A 49 17.89 -51.05 -26.46
C GLU A 49 16.50 -50.59 -26.93
N GLU A 50 16.15 -50.83 -28.19
CA GLU A 50 14.83 -50.49 -28.74
C GLU A 50 13.70 -51.36 -28.13
N LEU A 51 13.92 -52.66 -27.94
CA LEU A 51 12.97 -53.56 -27.27
C LEU A 51 12.76 -53.17 -25.80
N GLU A 52 13.84 -52.78 -25.11
CA GLU A 52 13.75 -52.24 -23.73
C GLU A 52 12.95 -50.92 -23.71
N LEU A 53 13.21 -50.01 -24.65
CA LEU A 53 12.46 -48.77 -24.80
C LEU A 53 10.97 -49.03 -25.04
N ILE A 54 10.62 -49.94 -26.00
CA ILE A 54 9.23 -50.31 -26.29
C ILE A 54 8.57 -50.92 -25.05
N GLY A 55 9.25 -51.86 -24.37
CA GLY A 55 8.77 -52.45 -23.13
C GLY A 55 8.48 -51.40 -22.03
N ASN A 56 9.36 -50.42 -21.89
CA ASN A 56 9.15 -49.32 -20.96
C ASN A 56 7.97 -48.40 -21.37
N LEU A 57 7.77 -48.13 -22.68
CA LEU A 57 6.64 -47.36 -23.18
C LEU A 57 5.32 -48.12 -22.94
N ILE A 58 5.29 -49.43 -23.13
CA ILE A 58 4.11 -50.27 -22.82
C ILE A 58 3.77 -50.25 -21.35
N LYS A 59 4.77 -50.39 -20.47
CA LYS A 59 4.57 -50.28 -19.02
C LYS A 59 4.02 -48.88 -18.65
N GLN A 60 4.57 -47.84 -19.23
CA GLN A 60 4.08 -46.47 -19.02
C GLN A 60 2.65 -46.29 -19.50
N HIS A 61 2.32 -46.82 -20.70
CA HIS A 61 0.98 -46.79 -21.25
C HIS A 61 -0.04 -47.49 -20.32
N ILE A 62 0.28 -48.71 -19.89
CA ILE A 62 -0.55 -49.49 -18.97
C ILE A 62 -0.72 -48.72 -17.63
N THR A 63 0.36 -48.15 -17.09
CA THR A 63 0.30 -47.38 -15.86
C THR A 63 -0.59 -46.13 -16.00
N LEU A 64 -0.52 -45.41 -17.14
CA LEU A 64 -1.26 -44.19 -17.35
C LEU A 64 -2.74 -44.41 -17.78
N THR A 65 -3.11 -45.62 -18.21
CA THR A 65 -4.48 -46.00 -18.61
C THR A 65 -5.22 -46.81 -17.56
N ASN A 66 -4.50 -47.43 -16.60
CA ASN A 66 -5.11 -48.19 -15.50
C ASN A 66 -5.82 -47.29 -14.51
N GLN A 67 -6.82 -47.87 -13.84
CA GLN A 67 -7.46 -47.33 -12.66
C GLN A 67 -7.03 -48.08 -11.41
N TYR A 68 -6.90 -47.34 -10.30
CA TYR A 68 -6.35 -47.81 -9.02
C TYR A 68 -7.38 -47.72 -7.91
N GLU A 69 -7.24 -48.54 -6.89
CA GLU A 69 -8.07 -48.50 -5.68
C GLU A 69 -7.72 -47.36 -4.76
N THR A 70 -6.44 -47.01 -4.78
CA THR A 70 -5.94 -45.86 -4.01
C THR A 70 -4.93 -45.08 -4.84
N VAL A 71 -5.12 -43.77 -4.90
CA VAL A 71 -4.20 -42.83 -5.54
C VAL A 71 -3.73 -41.82 -4.51
N VAL A 72 -2.41 -41.77 -4.26
CA VAL A 72 -1.79 -40.89 -3.27
C VAL A 72 -0.70 -40.05 -3.94
N THR A 73 -0.71 -38.73 -3.77
CA THR A 73 0.32 -37.85 -4.33
C THR A 73 0.44 -36.51 -3.64
N ASN A 74 1.66 -35.95 -3.70
CA ASN A 74 1.94 -34.54 -3.50
C ASN A 74 2.37 -33.97 -4.87
N PRO A 75 1.46 -33.33 -5.62
CA PRO A 75 1.75 -32.83 -6.96
C PRO A 75 2.64 -31.59 -6.93
N PRO A 76 3.36 -31.27 -8.02
CA PRO A 76 4.11 -30.01 -8.10
C PRO A 76 3.18 -28.81 -8.11
N TYR A 77 3.60 -27.73 -7.41
CA TYR A 77 2.92 -26.44 -7.34
C TYR A 77 3.55 -25.49 -8.37
N MET A 78 2.91 -25.35 -9.51
CA MET A 78 3.40 -24.51 -10.60
C MET A 78 2.23 -23.85 -11.32
N GLY A 79 2.09 -22.54 -11.13
CA GLY A 79 1.08 -21.74 -11.81
C GLY A 79 1.31 -21.65 -13.32
N GLY A 80 0.25 -21.40 -14.08
CA GLY A 80 0.28 -21.37 -15.54
C GLY A 80 1.30 -20.44 -16.20
N LYS A 81 1.83 -19.46 -15.46
CA LYS A 81 2.95 -18.60 -15.93
C LYS A 81 4.29 -19.36 -16.01
N GLY A 82 4.45 -20.42 -15.22
CA GLY A 82 5.63 -21.29 -15.23
C GLY A 82 5.58 -22.42 -16.26
N PHE A 83 4.46 -22.58 -16.98
CA PHE A 83 4.32 -23.63 -17.98
C PHE A 83 5.18 -23.35 -19.22
N SER A 84 5.83 -24.40 -19.74
CA SER A 84 6.38 -24.33 -21.09
C SER A 84 5.24 -24.12 -22.13
N PRO A 85 5.51 -23.56 -23.31
CA PRO A 85 4.49 -23.38 -24.35
C PRO A 85 3.75 -24.67 -24.72
N LYS A 86 4.45 -25.80 -24.77
CA LYS A 86 3.85 -27.13 -25.08
C LYS A 86 2.96 -27.61 -23.94
N LEU A 87 3.43 -27.51 -22.68
CA LEU A 87 2.65 -27.89 -21.50
C LEU A 87 1.39 -27.03 -21.39
N LYS A 88 1.51 -25.72 -21.60
CA LYS A 88 0.40 -24.78 -21.57
C LYS A 88 -0.69 -25.14 -22.57
N THR A 89 -0.31 -25.33 -23.83
CA THR A 89 -1.26 -25.74 -24.90
C THR A 89 -1.95 -27.05 -24.56
N TYR A 90 -1.19 -28.03 -24.04
CA TYR A 90 -1.72 -29.32 -23.65
C TYR A 90 -2.73 -29.24 -22.51
N VAL A 91 -2.39 -28.50 -21.45
CA VAL A 91 -3.25 -28.32 -20.28
C VAL A 91 -4.51 -27.53 -20.65
N GLU A 92 -4.41 -26.46 -21.42
CA GLU A 92 -5.56 -25.67 -21.87
C GLU A 92 -6.55 -26.49 -22.73
N LYS A 93 -6.04 -27.48 -23.49
CA LYS A 93 -6.87 -28.38 -24.30
C LYS A 93 -7.55 -29.47 -23.47
N ASN A 94 -6.82 -30.12 -22.55
CA ASN A 94 -7.25 -31.38 -21.90
C ASN A 94 -7.76 -31.20 -20.46
N TYR A 95 -7.48 -30.04 -19.80
CA TYR A 95 -7.78 -29.79 -18.39
C TYR A 95 -8.32 -28.36 -18.19
N LYS A 96 -9.42 -28.06 -18.86
CA LYS A 96 -10.00 -26.70 -18.91
C LYS A 96 -10.38 -26.14 -17.54
N ASP A 97 -10.84 -27.02 -16.63
CA ASP A 97 -11.36 -26.64 -15.32
C ASP A 97 -10.25 -26.43 -14.28
N SER A 98 -9.05 -26.96 -14.57
CA SER A 98 -7.90 -26.95 -13.65
C SER A 98 -6.64 -26.29 -14.22
N LYS A 99 -6.71 -25.67 -15.40
CA LYS A 99 -5.58 -25.15 -16.19
C LYS A 99 -4.74 -24.06 -15.52
N SER A 100 -5.20 -23.50 -14.42
CA SER A 100 -4.55 -22.36 -13.77
C SER A 100 -3.29 -22.74 -12.99
N ASP A 101 -3.21 -24.00 -12.51
CA ASP A 101 -2.07 -24.52 -11.77
C ASP A 101 -1.94 -26.04 -11.95
N LEU A 102 -0.70 -26.53 -11.91
CA LEU A 102 -0.42 -27.95 -12.16
C LEU A 102 -0.98 -28.86 -11.05
N PHE A 103 -0.95 -28.43 -9.77
CA PHE A 103 -1.57 -29.24 -8.69
C PHE A 103 -3.07 -29.48 -8.94
N ALA A 104 -3.76 -28.49 -9.51
CA ALA A 104 -5.19 -28.61 -9.82
C ALA A 104 -5.42 -29.58 -10.98
N VAL A 105 -4.55 -29.56 -12.00
CA VAL A 105 -4.55 -30.58 -13.08
C VAL A 105 -4.39 -32.00 -12.51
N PHE A 106 -3.51 -32.16 -11.50
CA PHE A 106 -3.34 -33.44 -10.82
C PHE A 106 -4.56 -33.85 -9.99
N ILE A 107 -5.32 -32.94 -9.40
CA ILE A 107 -6.60 -33.28 -8.74
C ILE A 107 -7.56 -33.96 -9.75
N GLU A 108 -7.71 -33.34 -10.90
CA GLU A 108 -8.57 -33.89 -11.96
C GLU A 108 -8.05 -35.25 -12.46
N ARG A 109 -6.75 -35.35 -12.72
CA ARG A 109 -6.11 -36.57 -13.21
C ARG A 109 -6.14 -37.72 -12.20
N CYS A 110 -5.87 -37.45 -10.94
CA CYS A 110 -5.96 -38.46 -9.87
C CYS A 110 -7.38 -39.00 -9.69
N ASN A 111 -8.39 -38.16 -9.85
CA ASN A 111 -9.77 -38.60 -9.85
C ASN A 111 -10.07 -39.51 -11.06
N GLU A 112 -9.48 -39.29 -12.24
CA GLU A 112 -9.55 -40.19 -13.39
C GLU A 112 -8.92 -41.57 -13.08
N PHE A 113 -7.73 -41.56 -12.47
CA PHE A 113 -7.00 -42.78 -12.07
C PHE A 113 -7.71 -43.60 -10.99
N THR A 114 -8.56 -42.98 -10.20
CA THR A 114 -9.25 -43.69 -9.09
C THR A 114 -10.43 -44.47 -9.59
N LYS A 115 -10.56 -45.77 -9.25
CA LYS A 115 -11.72 -46.58 -9.46
C LYS A 115 -12.97 -46.04 -8.75
N LYS A 116 -14.16 -46.33 -9.27
CA LYS A 116 -15.42 -46.04 -8.58
C LYS A 116 -15.44 -46.70 -7.19
N ASN A 117 -15.95 -45.98 -6.19
CA ASN A 117 -15.98 -46.41 -4.76
C ASN A 117 -14.59 -46.48 -4.07
N CYS A 118 -13.53 -45.97 -4.70
CA CYS A 118 -12.16 -46.02 -4.20
C CYS A 118 -11.65 -44.60 -3.82
N TYR A 119 -10.42 -44.48 -3.32
CA TYR A 119 -9.95 -43.30 -2.61
C TYR A 119 -8.84 -42.57 -3.33
N THR A 120 -8.90 -41.26 -3.23
CA THR A 120 -7.81 -40.34 -3.58
C THR A 120 -7.35 -39.58 -2.33
N SER A 121 -6.05 -39.56 -2.07
CA SER A 121 -5.44 -38.78 -0.99
C SER A 121 -4.38 -37.84 -1.55
N MET A 122 -4.47 -36.58 -1.24
CA MET A 122 -3.55 -35.58 -1.77
C MET A 122 -3.18 -34.53 -0.71
N ILE A 123 -1.95 -33.98 -0.86
CA ILE A 123 -1.61 -32.71 -0.26
C ILE A 123 -1.42 -31.70 -1.38
N THR A 124 -2.15 -30.57 -1.35
CA THR A 124 -2.18 -29.57 -2.43
C THR A 124 -2.15 -28.16 -1.86
N MET A 125 -1.97 -27.16 -2.69
CA MET A 125 -2.29 -25.79 -2.28
C MET A 125 -3.80 -25.68 -1.98
N GLN A 126 -4.14 -24.87 -0.96
CA GLN A 126 -5.55 -24.66 -0.53
C GLN A 126 -6.36 -23.80 -1.52
N SER A 127 -5.72 -23.12 -2.47
CA SER A 127 -6.35 -22.15 -3.35
C SER A 127 -7.53 -22.68 -4.18
N TRP A 128 -7.56 -24.01 -4.49
CA TRP A 128 -8.71 -24.62 -5.15
C TRP A 128 -9.99 -24.59 -4.33
N MET A 129 -9.88 -24.48 -3.00
CA MET A 129 -11.03 -24.43 -2.11
C MET A 129 -11.81 -23.11 -2.24
N PHE A 130 -11.18 -22.02 -2.72
CA PHE A 130 -11.74 -20.67 -2.65
C PHE A 130 -11.73 -19.89 -3.97
N LEU A 131 -10.63 -19.94 -4.75
CA LEU A 131 -10.46 -19.09 -5.90
C LEU A 131 -11.48 -19.37 -7.01
N SER A 132 -11.97 -18.32 -7.64
CA SER A 132 -12.93 -18.39 -8.76
C SER A 132 -12.39 -19.13 -9.99
N SER A 133 -11.06 -19.08 -10.21
CA SER A 133 -10.40 -19.83 -11.30
C SER A 133 -10.55 -21.35 -11.19
N PHE A 134 -10.90 -21.88 -10.01
CA PHE A 134 -11.12 -23.29 -9.75
C PHE A 134 -12.59 -23.63 -9.44
N GLU A 135 -13.52 -22.73 -9.69
CA GLU A 135 -14.94 -22.92 -9.37
C GLU A 135 -15.51 -24.20 -10.01
N THR A 136 -15.26 -24.43 -11.30
CA THR A 136 -15.76 -25.61 -12.02
C THR A 136 -15.13 -26.90 -11.49
N LEU A 137 -13.82 -26.90 -11.24
CA LEU A 137 -13.13 -28.04 -10.58
C LEU A 137 -13.74 -28.34 -9.21
N ARG A 138 -13.98 -27.31 -8.40
CA ARG A 138 -14.54 -27.41 -7.06
C ARG A 138 -15.95 -27.97 -7.07
N LYS A 139 -16.82 -27.49 -7.97
CA LYS A 139 -18.18 -28.05 -8.20
C LYS A 139 -18.12 -29.51 -8.57
N ASN A 140 -17.22 -29.88 -9.47
CA ASN A 140 -17.05 -31.30 -9.85
C ASN A 140 -16.62 -32.17 -8.64
N ILE A 141 -15.73 -31.66 -7.76
CA ILE A 141 -15.34 -32.36 -6.53
C ILE A 141 -16.56 -32.51 -5.61
N ILE A 142 -17.29 -31.43 -5.36
CA ILE A 142 -18.46 -31.41 -4.47
C ILE A 142 -19.54 -32.38 -4.93
N GLU A 143 -19.80 -32.48 -6.23
CA GLU A 143 -20.86 -33.32 -6.78
C GLU A 143 -20.48 -34.79 -6.96
N LYS A 144 -19.22 -35.06 -7.35
CA LYS A 144 -18.81 -36.38 -7.84
C LYS A 144 -17.92 -37.14 -6.87
N THR A 145 -17.43 -36.51 -5.81
CA THR A 145 -16.58 -37.13 -4.81
C THR A 145 -17.05 -36.81 -3.39
N GLU A 146 -16.95 -37.75 -2.48
CA GLU A 146 -17.25 -37.57 -1.06
C GLU A 146 -15.94 -37.31 -0.30
N ILE A 147 -15.73 -36.08 0.19
CA ILE A 147 -14.59 -35.71 1.05
C ILE A 147 -14.78 -36.40 2.41
N LYS A 148 -13.90 -37.32 2.73
CA LYS A 148 -13.91 -38.05 3.99
C LYS A 148 -13.23 -37.30 5.12
N SER A 149 -12.06 -36.73 4.79
CA SER A 149 -11.27 -35.93 5.71
C SER A 149 -10.53 -34.85 4.94
N LEU A 150 -10.46 -33.65 5.51
CA LEU A 150 -9.72 -32.53 4.97
C LEU A 150 -9.01 -31.80 6.11
N ASN A 151 -7.67 -31.84 6.11
CA ASN A 151 -6.83 -31.17 7.09
C ASN A 151 -6.34 -29.86 6.49
N HIS A 152 -6.90 -28.75 6.91
CA HIS A 152 -6.59 -27.41 6.42
C HIS A 152 -5.39 -26.85 7.17
N LEU A 153 -4.19 -27.04 6.60
CA LEU A 153 -2.92 -26.76 7.24
C LEU A 153 -2.53 -25.28 7.13
N GLY A 154 -2.94 -24.57 6.06
CA GLY A 154 -2.56 -23.17 5.83
C GLY A 154 -1.08 -23.01 5.51
N THR A 155 -0.54 -21.83 5.89
CA THR A 155 0.90 -21.51 5.75
C THR A 155 1.75 -22.23 6.77
N ARG A 156 3.08 -22.32 6.53
CA ARG A 156 4.07 -22.86 7.49
C ARG A 156 3.79 -24.32 7.95
N ALA A 157 3.15 -25.09 7.08
CA ALA A 157 2.95 -26.53 7.33
C ALA A 157 4.25 -27.35 7.12
N PHE A 158 5.20 -26.81 6.35
CA PHE A 158 6.52 -27.40 6.09
C PHE A 158 7.60 -26.53 6.71
N SER A 159 8.42 -27.06 7.59
CA SER A 159 9.49 -26.34 8.29
C SER A 159 10.58 -25.82 7.36
N GLU A 160 10.78 -26.50 6.22
CA GLU A 160 11.83 -26.16 5.23
C GLU A 160 11.43 -25.05 4.26
N ILE A 161 10.13 -24.73 4.14
CA ILE A 161 9.61 -23.69 3.25
C ILE A 161 9.43 -22.40 4.05
N GLY A 162 10.39 -21.49 3.95
CA GLY A 162 10.29 -20.18 4.59
C GLY A 162 9.24 -19.29 3.94
N GLY A 163 8.53 -18.50 4.78
CA GLY A 163 7.57 -17.49 4.34
C GLY A 163 6.11 -17.93 4.28
N GLU A 164 5.22 -16.97 3.98
CA GLU A 164 3.75 -17.16 3.94
C GLU A 164 3.21 -17.50 2.55
N VAL A 165 4.09 -17.93 1.63
CA VAL A 165 3.75 -18.03 0.20
C VAL A 165 2.98 -19.32 -0.14
N VAL A 166 3.23 -20.42 0.61
CA VAL A 166 2.62 -21.72 0.33
C VAL A 166 1.63 -22.09 1.43
N SER A 167 0.35 -22.05 1.12
CA SER A 167 -0.74 -22.49 1.99
C SER A 167 -1.30 -23.81 1.50
N THR A 168 -1.30 -24.84 2.35
CA THR A 168 -1.60 -26.21 1.96
C THR A 168 -2.81 -26.81 2.65
N VAL A 169 -3.34 -27.84 2.01
CA VAL A 169 -4.41 -28.70 2.52
C VAL A 169 -4.12 -30.17 2.19
N ALA A 170 -4.26 -31.05 3.19
CA ALA A 170 -4.17 -32.50 3.02
C ALA A 170 -5.58 -33.11 3.11
N TRP A 171 -5.98 -33.91 2.13
CA TRP A 171 -7.36 -34.37 2.06
C TRP A 171 -7.50 -35.77 1.48
N ILE A 172 -8.58 -36.45 1.88
CA ILE A 172 -8.97 -37.78 1.40
C ILE A 172 -10.39 -37.68 0.87
N SER A 173 -10.58 -38.13 -0.36
CA SER A 173 -11.90 -38.25 -0.96
C SER A 173 -12.18 -39.67 -1.48
N LYS A 174 -13.44 -40.03 -1.51
CA LYS A 174 -13.94 -41.26 -2.11
C LYS A 174 -14.69 -40.93 -3.41
N LYS A 175 -14.44 -41.65 -4.51
CA LYS A 175 -15.08 -41.43 -5.81
C LYS A 175 -16.50 -41.97 -5.82
N ILE A 176 -17.40 -41.28 -5.13
CA ILE A 176 -18.84 -41.49 -5.08
C ILE A 176 -19.54 -40.14 -4.88
N SER A 177 -20.79 -40.04 -5.29
CA SER A 177 -21.61 -38.87 -4.93
C SER A 177 -21.76 -38.78 -3.41
N PRO A 178 -21.57 -37.58 -2.81
CA PRO A 178 -21.58 -37.44 -1.36
C PRO A 178 -22.93 -37.78 -0.73
N LYS A 179 -22.89 -38.53 0.36
CA LYS A 179 -24.09 -38.92 1.14
C LYS A 179 -23.94 -38.53 2.61
N ASN A 180 -22.73 -38.51 3.09
CA ASN A 180 -22.42 -38.26 4.50
C ASN A 180 -21.73 -36.90 4.70
N GLU A 181 -21.67 -36.46 5.93
CA GLU A 181 -20.84 -35.35 6.35
C GLU A 181 -19.34 -35.73 6.27
N GLY A 182 -18.52 -34.81 5.83
CA GLY A 182 -17.06 -34.93 5.87
C GLY A 182 -16.50 -34.37 7.17
N THR A 183 -15.33 -34.87 7.57
CA THR A 183 -14.58 -34.31 8.70
C THR A 183 -13.54 -33.33 8.22
N TYR A 184 -13.56 -32.13 8.77
CA TYR A 184 -12.63 -31.04 8.44
C TYR A 184 -11.87 -30.63 9.70
N ILE A 185 -10.53 -30.53 9.60
CA ILE A 185 -9.68 -30.13 10.72
C ILE A 185 -8.99 -28.82 10.34
N ARG A 186 -9.21 -27.76 11.13
CA ARG A 186 -8.71 -26.41 10.85
C ARG A 186 -7.46 -26.11 11.69
N LEU A 187 -6.31 -25.98 11.03
CA LEU A 187 -5.00 -25.73 11.66
C LEU A 187 -4.32 -24.47 11.12
N VAL A 188 -5.05 -23.63 10.41
CA VAL A 188 -4.49 -22.42 9.76
C VAL A 188 -4.03 -21.36 10.76
N ASP A 189 -4.61 -21.34 11.95
CA ASP A 189 -4.37 -20.32 12.98
C ASP A 189 -3.07 -20.56 13.76
N TYR A 190 -2.41 -21.71 13.56
CA TYR A 190 -1.16 -22.09 14.22
C TYR A 190 0.06 -21.81 13.34
N ASN A 191 1.06 -21.13 13.92
CA ASN A 191 2.15 -20.49 13.18
C ASN A 191 3.34 -21.38 12.81
N ASN A 192 3.38 -22.65 13.21
CA ASN A 192 4.46 -23.58 12.87
C ASN A 192 3.96 -25.03 12.81
N ALA A 193 4.77 -25.92 12.25
CA ALA A 193 4.43 -27.34 12.05
C ALA A 193 4.21 -28.08 13.39
N GLU A 194 5.01 -27.79 14.41
CA GLU A 194 4.96 -28.44 15.73
C GLU A 194 3.64 -28.13 16.45
N LEU A 195 3.20 -26.85 16.43
CA LEU A 195 1.90 -26.46 16.99
C LEU A 195 0.74 -27.10 16.24
N LYS A 196 0.83 -27.19 14.90
CA LYS A 196 -0.21 -27.86 14.09
C LYS A 196 -0.31 -29.33 14.41
N GLU A 197 0.81 -30.02 14.68
CA GLU A 197 0.84 -31.43 15.10
C GLU A 197 0.22 -31.60 16.48
N GLN A 198 0.58 -30.76 17.45
CA GLN A 198 0.01 -30.79 18.82
C GLN A 198 -1.50 -30.57 18.79
N GLU A 199 -1.95 -29.55 18.04
CA GLU A 199 -3.34 -29.14 17.95
C GLU A 199 -4.19 -30.02 17.02
N PHE A 200 -3.57 -30.95 16.29
CA PHE A 200 -4.29 -31.86 15.41
C PHE A 200 -5.29 -32.74 16.18
N SER A 201 -5.01 -33.09 17.44
CA SER A 201 -5.91 -33.88 18.28
C SER A 201 -6.94 -33.04 19.04
N ASN A 202 -6.84 -31.75 19.03
CA ASN A 202 -7.77 -30.84 19.70
C ASN A 202 -9.13 -30.83 18.99
N LYS A 203 -10.19 -31.21 19.71
CA LYS A 203 -11.53 -31.37 19.15
C LYS A 203 -12.16 -30.04 18.69
N ASP A 204 -11.73 -28.92 19.24
CA ASP A 204 -12.20 -27.59 18.86
C ASP A 204 -11.82 -27.21 17.43
N ASN A 205 -10.79 -27.87 16.88
CA ASN A 205 -10.37 -27.71 15.49
C ASN A 205 -11.18 -28.58 14.49
N TYR A 206 -12.12 -29.43 14.98
CA TYR A 206 -12.86 -30.37 14.16
C TYR A 206 -14.24 -29.82 13.78
N PHE A 207 -14.53 -29.87 12.51
CA PHE A 207 -15.80 -29.48 11.93
C PHE A 207 -16.44 -30.63 11.16
N GLN A 208 -17.75 -30.73 11.21
CA GLN A 208 -18.55 -31.67 10.39
C GLN A 208 -19.44 -30.86 9.47
N ALA A 209 -19.34 -31.08 8.17
CA ALA A 209 -20.12 -30.35 7.18
C ALA A 209 -20.60 -31.23 6.03
N LYS A 210 -21.80 -30.94 5.51
CA LYS A 210 -22.31 -31.56 4.28
C LYS A 210 -21.78 -30.80 3.07
N GLN A 211 -21.19 -31.49 2.11
CA GLN A 211 -20.67 -30.87 0.90
C GLN A 211 -21.73 -30.05 0.15
N LYS A 212 -22.98 -30.48 0.18
CA LYS A 212 -24.13 -29.78 -0.43
C LYS A 212 -24.34 -28.37 0.15
N ASP A 213 -23.93 -28.15 1.40
CA ASP A 213 -24.08 -26.83 2.03
C ASP A 213 -23.13 -25.79 1.42
N PHE A 214 -22.01 -26.21 0.84
CA PHE A 214 -21.07 -25.31 0.14
C PHE A 214 -21.69 -24.69 -1.13
N GLU A 215 -22.66 -25.38 -1.76
CA GLU A 215 -23.36 -24.87 -2.92
C GLU A 215 -24.26 -23.66 -2.62
N LYS A 216 -24.61 -23.43 -1.34
CA LYS A 216 -25.39 -22.27 -0.90
C LYS A 216 -24.61 -20.96 -1.02
N ILE A 217 -23.26 -21.03 -0.97
CA ILE A 217 -22.41 -19.87 -1.17
C ILE A 217 -22.09 -19.79 -2.66
N PRO A 218 -22.30 -18.63 -3.33
CA PRO A 218 -21.95 -18.46 -4.73
C PRO A 218 -20.46 -18.76 -4.97
N GLY A 219 -20.16 -19.56 -6.02
CA GLY A 219 -18.82 -20.06 -6.28
C GLY A 219 -18.45 -21.32 -5.47
N SER A 220 -19.33 -21.79 -4.58
CA SER A 220 -19.21 -23.03 -3.80
C SER A 220 -17.87 -23.20 -3.08
N PRO A 221 -17.34 -22.20 -2.35
CA PRO A 221 -16.10 -22.34 -1.58
C PRO A 221 -16.24 -23.45 -0.52
N ILE A 222 -15.15 -24.18 -0.26
CA ILE A 222 -15.13 -25.22 0.80
C ILE A 222 -15.01 -24.54 2.17
N ALA A 223 -16.02 -23.77 2.54
CA ALA A 223 -16.06 -22.99 3.78
C ALA A 223 -16.77 -23.78 4.89
N TYR A 224 -16.19 -24.91 5.30
CA TYR A 224 -16.74 -25.90 6.26
C TYR A 224 -16.92 -25.34 7.68
N TRP A 225 -16.29 -24.21 8.01
CA TRP A 225 -16.36 -23.55 9.31
C TRP A 225 -17.48 -22.51 9.42
N VAL A 226 -18.20 -22.26 8.31
CA VAL A 226 -19.29 -21.27 8.27
C VAL A 226 -20.52 -21.86 8.94
N SER A 227 -21.14 -21.09 9.81
CA SER A 227 -22.33 -21.53 10.55
C SER A 227 -23.57 -21.66 9.67
N LYS A 228 -24.57 -22.39 10.15
CA LYS A 228 -25.87 -22.53 9.44
C LYS A 228 -26.60 -21.20 9.34
N LYS A 229 -26.47 -20.30 10.33
CA LYS A 229 -27.04 -18.95 10.31
C LYS A 229 -26.42 -18.11 9.21
N MET A 230 -25.09 -18.11 9.14
CA MET A 230 -24.38 -17.42 8.05
C MET A 230 -24.70 -17.99 6.66
N LEU A 231 -24.77 -19.33 6.50
CA LEU A 231 -25.17 -19.95 5.23
C LEU A 231 -26.59 -19.53 4.78
N LYS A 232 -27.51 -19.34 5.74
CA LYS A 232 -28.87 -18.90 5.47
C LYS A 232 -28.90 -17.49 4.86
N THR A 233 -28.00 -16.61 5.27
CA THR A 233 -27.97 -15.23 4.74
C THR A 233 -27.67 -15.17 3.25
N PHE A 234 -26.91 -16.13 2.70
CA PHE A 234 -26.67 -16.23 1.25
C PHE A 234 -27.90 -16.62 0.47
N THR A 235 -28.90 -17.24 1.10
CA THR A 235 -30.18 -17.59 0.48
C THR A 235 -31.26 -16.53 0.68
N GLU A 236 -31.14 -15.68 1.69
CA GLU A 236 -32.11 -14.64 2.05
C GLU A 236 -31.67 -13.24 1.59
N GLY A 237 -30.36 -12.99 1.50
CA GLY A 237 -29.80 -11.71 1.12
C GLY A 237 -29.71 -11.49 -0.39
N ILE A 238 -29.64 -10.22 -0.78
CA ILE A 238 -29.35 -9.84 -2.17
C ILE A 238 -27.83 -9.76 -2.31
N ILE A 239 -27.25 -10.46 -3.26
CA ILE A 239 -25.81 -10.41 -3.48
C ILE A 239 -25.41 -9.08 -4.13
N LEU A 240 -24.24 -8.54 -3.72
CA LEU A 240 -23.82 -7.19 -4.11
C LEU A 240 -23.68 -7.00 -5.62
N LYS A 241 -23.32 -8.04 -6.38
CA LYS A 241 -23.26 -7.95 -7.85
C LYS A 241 -24.60 -7.67 -8.53
N ASP A 242 -25.72 -7.96 -7.86
CA ASP A 242 -27.05 -7.66 -8.37
C ASP A 242 -27.51 -6.22 -8.02
N LEU A 243 -26.80 -5.56 -7.10
CA LEU A 243 -27.05 -4.18 -6.67
C LEU A 243 -26.19 -3.14 -7.37
N GLY A 244 -25.16 -3.57 -8.11
CA GLY A 244 -24.23 -2.63 -8.73
C GLY A 244 -23.26 -3.28 -9.72
N ILE A 245 -22.44 -2.44 -10.31
CA ILE A 245 -21.36 -2.83 -11.22
C ILE A 245 -20.05 -2.90 -10.44
N LEU A 246 -19.37 -4.05 -10.51
CA LEU A 246 -18.04 -4.21 -9.91
C LEU A 246 -16.99 -4.35 -11.02
N ARG A 247 -15.93 -3.54 -10.96
CA ARG A 247 -14.84 -3.55 -11.95
C ARG A 247 -13.49 -3.27 -11.30
N GLU A 248 -12.46 -3.74 -11.96
CA GLU A 248 -11.12 -3.16 -11.86
C GLU A 248 -11.08 -1.87 -12.69
N GLY A 249 -10.17 -0.95 -12.37
CA GLY A 249 -10.04 0.33 -13.05
C GLY A 249 -9.00 0.34 -14.17
N VAL A 250 -8.32 1.48 -14.30
CA VAL A 250 -7.30 1.74 -15.34
C VAL A 250 -6.05 0.93 -15.03
N LYS A 251 -5.48 0.34 -16.06
CA LYS A 251 -4.11 -0.16 -16.10
C LYS A 251 -3.34 0.68 -17.10
N THR A 252 -2.41 1.50 -16.62
CA THR A 252 -1.69 2.46 -17.49
C THR A 252 -0.69 1.80 -18.44
N GLY A 253 -0.19 0.62 -18.10
CA GLY A 253 0.93 -0.02 -18.81
C GLY A 253 2.31 0.57 -18.46
N ASN A 254 2.38 1.80 -17.96
CA ASN A 254 3.58 2.45 -17.42
C ASN A 254 3.21 3.50 -16.37
N ASN A 255 3.21 3.10 -15.11
CA ASN A 255 2.83 3.99 -14.01
C ASN A 255 3.80 5.17 -13.82
N GLU A 256 5.09 4.99 -14.10
CA GLU A 256 6.10 6.04 -13.90
C GLU A 256 5.89 7.26 -14.80
N LEU A 257 5.28 7.06 -15.96
CA LEU A 257 4.97 8.13 -16.91
C LEU A 257 3.58 8.74 -16.73
N TYR A 258 2.64 8.00 -16.15
CA TYR A 258 1.23 8.40 -16.19
C TYR A 258 0.58 8.57 -14.82
N ILE A 259 1.27 8.21 -13.72
CA ILE A 259 0.76 8.37 -12.35
C ILE A 259 1.78 9.12 -11.52
N TYR A 260 1.37 10.29 -11.02
CA TYR A 260 2.17 11.13 -10.12
C TYR A 260 1.41 11.42 -8.84
N TYR A 261 2.10 12.00 -7.86
CA TYR A 261 1.40 12.65 -6.75
C TYR A 261 0.95 14.03 -7.20
N TRP A 262 -0.21 14.47 -6.72
CA TRP A 262 -0.77 15.78 -7.08
C TRP A 262 0.18 16.95 -6.74
N THR A 263 1.07 16.74 -5.79
CA THR A 263 2.08 17.71 -5.36
C THR A 263 3.22 17.89 -6.38
N GLU A 264 3.39 16.99 -7.33
CA GLU A 264 4.45 17.04 -8.34
C GLU A 264 4.09 17.88 -9.56
N ILE A 265 2.80 18.13 -9.78
CA ILE A 265 2.28 18.73 -11.00
C ILE A 265 1.93 20.21 -10.81
N CYS A 266 1.74 20.96 -11.93
CA CYS A 266 1.15 22.26 -11.90
C CYS A 266 -0.34 22.18 -11.53
N TYR A 267 -0.74 22.90 -10.47
CA TYR A 267 -2.12 22.85 -9.96
C TYR A 267 -3.16 23.34 -10.98
N LYS A 268 -2.79 24.27 -11.88
CA LYS A 268 -3.66 24.72 -12.96
C LYS A 268 -4.07 23.61 -13.93
N ASP A 269 -3.24 22.58 -14.09
CA ASP A 269 -3.48 21.44 -14.97
C ASP A 269 -4.21 20.29 -14.27
N PHE A 270 -4.47 20.44 -12.97
CA PHE A 270 -5.20 19.47 -12.15
C PHE A 270 -6.71 19.69 -12.26
N TYR A 271 -7.45 18.59 -12.51
CA TYR A 271 -8.91 18.62 -12.53
C TYR A 271 -9.46 18.61 -11.11
N LYS A 272 -10.24 19.63 -10.79
CA LYS A 272 -10.98 19.72 -9.53
C LYS A 272 -12.42 20.21 -9.83
N LYS A 273 -13.35 19.27 -9.93
CA LYS A 273 -14.82 19.40 -10.05
C LYS A 273 -15.42 20.28 -11.16
N ASP A 274 -14.84 21.43 -11.50
CA ASP A 274 -15.59 22.46 -12.21
C ASP A 274 -15.28 22.64 -13.71
N LYS A 275 -14.18 22.09 -14.22
CA LYS A 275 -13.82 22.21 -15.66
C LYS A 275 -12.99 21.00 -16.12
N ARG A 276 -13.63 19.99 -16.72
CA ARG A 276 -12.95 18.83 -17.33
C ARG A 276 -12.16 19.19 -18.58
N TYR A 277 -12.58 20.18 -19.30
CA TYR A 277 -11.96 20.57 -20.57
C TYR A 277 -10.63 21.26 -20.32
N ASN A 278 -9.61 20.90 -21.07
CA ASN A 278 -8.24 21.42 -21.00
C ASN A 278 -7.45 21.10 -19.71
N LYS A 279 -7.78 20.02 -18.99
CA LYS A 279 -6.97 19.52 -17.88
C LYS A 279 -6.20 18.29 -18.31
N LYS A 280 -4.96 18.16 -17.80
CA LYS A 280 -4.08 17.03 -18.09
C LYS A 280 -4.18 15.97 -17.01
N TRP A 281 -4.23 16.38 -15.75
CA TRP A 281 -4.10 15.53 -14.57
C TRP A 281 -5.43 15.41 -13.84
N PHE A 282 -5.82 14.19 -13.54
CA PHE A 282 -7.10 13.87 -12.90
C PHE A 282 -6.89 13.08 -11.61
N PRO A 283 -7.72 13.31 -10.56
CA PRO A 283 -7.69 12.52 -9.35
C PRO A 283 -7.78 11.03 -9.66
N HIS A 284 -6.90 10.23 -9.06
CA HIS A 284 -6.78 8.81 -9.32
C HIS A 284 -6.60 8.04 -8.03
N HIS A 285 -7.44 7.03 -7.81
CA HIS A 285 -7.32 6.17 -6.65
C HIS A 285 -6.56 4.89 -7.00
N LYS A 286 -5.45 4.62 -6.30
CA LYS A 286 -4.58 3.47 -6.53
C LYS A 286 -4.48 2.48 -5.36
N GLY A 287 -5.35 2.58 -4.38
CA GLY A 287 -5.28 1.75 -3.17
C GLY A 287 -4.55 2.47 -2.04
N GLY A 288 -3.47 1.89 -1.55
CA GLY A 288 -2.70 2.43 -0.44
C GLY A 288 -2.85 1.63 0.85
N GLU A 289 -2.42 2.21 1.96
CA GLU A 289 -2.45 1.62 3.29
C GLU A 289 -3.86 1.26 3.76
N PHE A 290 -3.96 0.40 4.78
CA PHE A 290 -5.24 0.07 5.40
C PHE A 290 -5.94 1.32 5.91
N ARG A 291 -7.10 1.61 5.36
CA ARG A 291 -7.92 2.75 5.73
C ARG A 291 -9.40 2.50 5.42
N LYS A 292 -10.27 2.92 6.33
CA LYS A 292 -11.73 2.88 6.20
C LYS A 292 -12.29 4.27 5.91
N TRP A 293 -13.50 4.34 5.39
CA TRP A 293 -14.36 5.52 5.21
C TRP A 293 -13.86 6.50 4.15
N TYR A 294 -12.74 7.18 4.34
CA TYR A 294 -12.19 8.21 3.46
C TYR A 294 -10.65 8.29 3.55
N GLY A 295 -9.99 8.63 2.44
CA GLY A 295 -8.55 8.91 2.37
C GLY A 295 -7.82 8.14 1.25
N ASN A 296 -6.48 8.08 1.31
CA ASN A 296 -5.59 7.58 0.26
C ASN A 296 -5.75 8.34 -1.08
N ASN A 297 -6.08 9.62 -1.01
CA ASN A 297 -6.24 10.53 -2.13
C ASN A 297 -4.93 11.30 -2.37
N LEU A 298 -3.97 10.69 -3.02
CA LEU A 298 -2.63 11.26 -3.26
C LEU A 298 -2.27 11.33 -4.73
N GLU A 299 -2.67 10.33 -5.51
CA GLU A 299 -2.23 10.17 -6.87
C GLU A 299 -3.14 10.90 -7.87
N VAL A 300 -2.53 11.29 -8.97
CA VAL A 300 -3.18 11.81 -10.16
C VAL A 300 -2.73 11.03 -11.38
N ILE A 301 -3.62 10.88 -12.33
CA ILE A 301 -3.34 10.20 -13.59
C ILE A 301 -3.37 11.20 -14.76
N PHE A 302 -2.45 11.04 -15.69
CA PHE A 302 -2.49 11.76 -16.95
C PHE A 302 -3.68 11.27 -17.79
N TRP A 303 -4.73 12.10 -17.91
CA TRP A 303 -5.99 11.71 -18.57
C TRP A 303 -6.47 12.74 -19.59
N GLU A 304 -5.54 13.50 -20.15
CA GLU A 304 -5.82 14.44 -21.23
C GLU A 304 -6.56 13.75 -22.39
N ASN A 305 -7.53 14.42 -22.99
CA ASN A 305 -8.34 13.89 -24.10
C ASN A 305 -8.96 12.50 -23.80
N ASP A 306 -9.52 12.34 -22.59
CA ASP A 306 -10.13 11.07 -22.14
C ASP A 306 -9.13 9.88 -22.14
N GLY A 307 -7.86 10.15 -21.84
CA GLY A 307 -6.82 9.13 -21.71
C GLY A 307 -6.33 8.53 -23.03
N GLU A 308 -6.39 9.26 -24.11
CA GLU A 308 -6.00 8.81 -25.46
C GLU A 308 -4.58 8.22 -25.48
N LYS A 309 -3.61 8.90 -24.84
CA LYS A 309 -2.22 8.41 -24.78
C LYS A 309 -2.12 7.03 -24.08
N ILE A 310 -2.83 6.83 -22.97
CA ILE A 310 -2.82 5.55 -22.26
C ILE A 310 -3.50 4.46 -23.10
N LYS A 311 -4.63 4.78 -23.74
CA LYS A 311 -5.37 3.83 -24.61
C LYS A 311 -4.54 3.33 -25.79
N SER A 312 -3.59 4.11 -26.28
CA SER A 312 -2.72 3.72 -27.40
C SER A 312 -1.62 2.72 -27.03
N LEU A 313 -1.36 2.51 -25.72
CA LEU A 313 -0.29 1.62 -25.26
C LEU A 313 -0.71 0.14 -25.30
N LYS A 314 0.17 -0.72 -25.83
CA LYS A 314 -0.07 -2.17 -26.01
C LYS A 314 -0.40 -2.92 -24.70
N ASN A 315 0.18 -2.48 -23.55
CA ASN A 315 0.02 -3.16 -22.26
C ASN A 315 -0.95 -2.43 -21.33
N SER A 316 -1.64 -1.40 -21.83
CA SER A 316 -2.68 -0.69 -21.07
C SER A 316 -4.01 -1.44 -21.09
N GLY A 317 -4.90 -1.06 -20.21
CA GLY A 317 -6.27 -1.58 -20.15
C GLY A 317 -7.20 -0.57 -19.50
N ILE A 318 -8.34 -0.32 -20.13
CA ILE A 318 -9.35 0.57 -19.61
C ILE A 318 -10.57 -0.25 -19.25
N SER A 319 -10.73 -0.53 -17.96
CA SER A 319 -11.87 -1.23 -17.41
C SER A 319 -12.67 -0.31 -16.49
N GLY A 320 -13.96 -0.54 -16.32
CA GLY A 320 -14.81 0.25 -15.43
C GLY A 320 -15.09 1.68 -15.91
N LYS A 321 -14.98 1.97 -17.21
CA LYS A 321 -15.17 3.33 -17.77
C LYS A 321 -16.53 3.93 -17.39
N GLU A 322 -17.56 3.10 -17.30
CA GLU A 322 -18.92 3.48 -16.89
C GLU A 322 -19.01 4.01 -15.44
N MET A 323 -17.98 3.73 -14.62
CA MET A 323 -17.90 4.11 -13.21
C MET A 323 -17.06 5.38 -12.96
N TYR A 324 -16.27 5.83 -13.96
CA TYR A 324 -15.39 6.98 -13.80
C TYR A 324 -16.16 8.25 -13.44
N PHE A 325 -15.61 9.00 -12.49
CA PHE A 325 -16.18 10.25 -11.96
C PHE A 325 -17.56 10.09 -11.27
N LYS A 326 -17.98 8.89 -11.00
CA LYS A 326 -19.23 8.61 -10.27
C LYS A 326 -18.93 8.23 -8.82
N PRO A 327 -19.93 8.29 -7.92
CA PRO A 327 -19.77 7.75 -6.58
C PRO A 327 -19.50 6.26 -6.61
N ILE A 328 -18.40 5.83 -6.02
CA ILE A 328 -17.97 4.44 -5.92
C ILE A 328 -17.49 4.11 -4.51
N LEU A 329 -17.60 2.84 -4.14
CA LEU A 329 -16.89 2.26 -3.00
C LEU A 329 -15.72 1.45 -3.54
N SER A 330 -14.52 1.71 -3.04
CA SER A 330 -13.30 1.06 -3.54
C SER A 330 -12.43 0.57 -2.39
N TRP A 331 -11.68 -0.49 -2.66
CA TRP A 331 -10.75 -1.13 -1.72
C TRP A 331 -9.40 -1.37 -2.38
N SER A 332 -8.38 -1.65 -1.56
CA SER A 332 -7.08 -2.12 -2.06
C SER A 332 -7.18 -3.61 -2.41
N LYS A 333 -6.83 -3.98 -3.64
CA LYS A 333 -6.90 -5.37 -4.12
C LYS A 333 -6.04 -6.33 -3.31
N THR A 334 -4.90 -5.86 -2.83
CA THR A 334 -3.98 -6.61 -1.97
C THR A 334 -3.76 -5.82 -0.69
N SER A 335 -3.95 -6.45 0.45
CA SER A 335 -3.69 -5.88 1.77
C SER A 335 -2.82 -6.83 2.57
N SER A 336 -1.89 -6.29 3.34
CA SER A 336 -1.06 -7.06 4.29
C SER A 336 -1.71 -7.22 5.67
N SER A 337 -2.86 -6.56 5.90
CA SER A 337 -3.58 -6.54 7.17
C SER A 337 -5.08 -6.78 6.94
N HIS A 338 -5.90 -5.82 7.32
CA HIS A 338 -7.36 -5.88 7.25
C HIS A 338 -7.91 -5.38 5.92
N PHE A 339 -9.16 -5.74 5.62
CA PHE A 339 -9.92 -5.19 4.51
C PHE A 339 -10.39 -3.77 4.84
N GLY A 340 -10.06 -2.80 3.99
CA GLY A 340 -10.50 -1.42 4.15
C GLY A 340 -11.18 -0.91 2.89
N ILE A 341 -12.41 -0.40 3.05
CA ILE A 341 -13.18 0.17 1.97
C ILE A 341 -13.48 1.65 2.21
N ARG A 342 -13.49 2.44 1.16
CA ARG A 342 -13.60 3.90 1.18
C ARG A 342 -14.56 4.37 0.12
N ILE A 343 -15.20 5.51 0.38
CA ILE A 343 -16.02 6.20 -0.62
C ILE A 343 -15.16 7.16 -1.45
N TYR A 344 -15.39 7.14 -2.76
CA TYR A 344 -14.77 8.07 -3.71
C TYR A 344 -15.80 8.70 -4.64
N ARG A 345 -15.50 9.91 -5.08
CA ARG A 345 -16.32 10.68 -6.01
C ARG A 345 -15.42 11.48 -6.94
N ASP A 346 -15.88 11.75 -8.15
CA ASP A 346 -15.24 12.64 -9.11
C ASP A 346 -13.78 12.28 -9.48
N GLN A 347 -13.43 10.97 -9.49
CA GLN A 347 -12.09 10.50 -9.82
C GLN A 347 -12.08 9.20 -10.62
N LEU A 348 -10.90 8.86 -11.16
CA LEU A 348 -10.63 7.55 -11.75
C LEU A 348 -10.07 6.59 -10.67
N PHE A 349 -9.98 5.31 -11.01
CA PHE A 349 -9.44 4.30 -10.12
C PHE A 349 -8.58 3.28 -10.87
N ASP A 350 -7.63 2.69 -10.17
CA ASP A 350 -6.61 1.76 -10.70
C ASP A 350 -7.10 0.32 -10.71
N SER A 351 -6.47 -0.50 -11.51
CA SER A 351 -6.66 -1.97 -11.51
C SER A 351 -6.28 -2.62 -10.17
N ALA A 352 -5.41 -1.99 -9.37
CA ALA A 352 -5.08 -2.42 -8.01
C ALA A 352 -6.08 -1.95 -6.95
N SER A 353 -7.10 -1.18 -7.36
CA SER A 353 -8.15 -0.63 -6.50
C SER A 353 -9.52 -0.90 -7.09
N PRO A 354 -9.98 -2.16 -7.08
CA PRO A 354 -11.31 -2.50 -7.57
C PRO A 354 -12.40 -1.69 -6.87
N ALA A 355 -13.52 -1.52 -7.56
CA ALA A 355 -14.62 -0.73 -7.04
C ALA A 355 -15.98 -1.33 -7.35
N ILE A 356 -16.98 -0.93 -6.57
CA ILE A 356 -18.39 -1.12 -6.82
C ILE A 356 -19.09 0.24 -7.00
N MET A 357 -19.87 0.35 -8.05
CA MET A 357 -20.82 1.44 -8.28
C MET A 357 -22.23 0.87 -8.14
N LEU A 358 -22.99 1.39 -7.20
CA LEU A 358 -24.36 0.94 -6.98
C LEU A 358 -25.33 1.58 -7.99
N TYR A 359 -26.34 0.81 -8.42
CA TYR A 359 -27.41 1.30 -9.29
C TYR A 359 -28.28 2.34 -8.56
N ASP A 360 -28.54 2.09 -7.27
CA ASP A 360 -29.21 3.06 -6.39
C ASP A 360 -28.22 3.65 -5.40
N THR A 361 -27.94 4.93 -5.55
CA THR A 361 -27.05 5.66 -4.64
C THR A 361 -27.63 5.88 -3.25
N ALA A 362 -28.94 5.69 -3.06
CA ALA A 362 -29.59 5.84 -1.76
C ALA A 362 -29.18 4.78 -0.75
N ILE A 363 -28.64 3.63 -1.21
CA ILE A 363 -28.14 2.57 -0.34
C ILE A 363 -26.62 2.59 -0.15
N LEU A 364 -25.92 3.60 -0.68
CA LEU A 364 -24.45 3.63 -0.71
C LEU A 364 -23.85 3.61 0.69
N GLU A 365 -24.36 4.43 1.61
CA GLU A 365 -23.91 4.45 3.01
C GLU A 365 -24.21 3.12 3.72
N TYR A 366 -25.34 2.50 3.42
CA TYR A 366 -25.72 1.20 3.99
C TYR A 366 -24.78 0.08 3.54
N VAL A 367 -24.44 0.03 2.26
CA VAL A 367 -23.47 -0.94 1.70
C VAL A 367 -22.06 -0.68 2.25
N LEU A 368 -21.65 0.60 2.37
CA LEU A 368 -20.37 0.96 2.98
C LEU A 368 -20.30 0.47 4.43
N ALA A 369 -21.35 0.69 5.22
CA ALA A 369 -21.45 0.22 6.59
C ALA A 369 -21.33 -1.31 6.69
N PHE A 370 -22.07 -2.03 5.86
CA PHE A 370 -21.99 -3.50 5.80
C PHE A 370 -20.58 -3.98 5.51
N LEU A 371 -19.92 -3.39 4.50
CA LEU A 371 -18.59 -3.82 4.06
C LEU A 371 -17.48 -3.45 5.06
N THR A 372 -17.63 -2.39 5.85
CA THR A 372 -16.68 -2.01 6.91
C THR A 372 -16.90 -2.73 8.24
N SER A 373 -18.03 -3.40 8.40
CA SER A 373 -18.41 -4.16 9.61
C SER A 373 -18.45 -5.67 9.31
N LEU A 374 -19.61 -6.21 9.15
CA LEU A 374 -19.84 -7.65 8.99
C LEU A 374 -19.29 -8.20 7.65
N GLY A 375 -19.25 -7.38 6.59
CA GLY A 375 -18.75 -7.79 5.28
C GLY A 375 -17.30 -8.22 5.28
N GLU A 376 -16.42 -7.59 6.08
CA GLU A 376 -15.04 -8.01 6.28
C GLU A 376 -14.96 -9.43 6.87
N LYS A 377 -15.78 -9.72 7.88
CA LYS A 377 -15.86 -11.05 8.49
C LYS A 377 -16.32 -12.09 7.45
N TYR A 378 -17.31 -11.77 6.63
CA TYR A 378 -17.76 -12.64 5.53
C TYR A 378 -16.66 -12.89 4.50
N LEU A 379 -15.88 -11.88 4.14
CA LEU A 379 -14.74 -12.04 3.22
C LEU A 379 -13.71 -13.03 3.77
N THR A 380 -13.35 -12.92 5.04
CA THR A 380 -12.42 -13.84 5.69
C THR A 380 -12.91 -15.29 5.64
N PHE A 381 -14.23 -15.51 5.72
CA PHE A 381 -14.80 -16.84 5.60
C PHE A 381 -14.81 -17.39 4.18
N ILE A 382 -15.02 -16.54 3.17
CA ILE A 382 -15.17 -16.96 1.78
C ILE A 382 -13.81 -17.07 1.10
N ASN A 383 -12.93 -16.12 1.33
CA ASN A 383 -11.60 -16.04 0.73
C ASN A 383 -10.55 -15.60 1.75
N PRO A 384 -9.95 -16.53 2.50
CA PRO A 384 -8.92 -16.24 3.47
C PRO A 384 -7.57 -15.93 2.81
N SER A 385 -7.55 -15.13 1.75
CA SER A 385 -6.34 -14.71 1.04
C SER A 385 -6.09 -13.22 1.22
N LEU A 386 -4.83 -12.80 1.03
CA LEU A 386 -4.44 -11.38 1.07
C LEU A 386 -4.97 -10.55 -0.11
N SER A 387 -5.66 -11.18 -1.07
CA SER A 387 -6.14 -10.51 -2.28
C SER A 387 -7.66 -10.61 -2.39
N THR A 388 -8.33 -9.45 -2.33
CA THR A 388 -9.79 -9.33 -2.48
C THR A 388 -10.14 -8.90 -3.90
N GLN A 389 -10.72 -9.81 -4.66
CA GLN A 389 -11.13 -9.59 -6.05
C GLN A 389 -12.56 -9.01 -6.13
N VAL A 390 -12.93 -8.49 -7.30
CA VAL A 390 -14.32 -8.04 -7.56
C VAL A 390 -15.36 -9.14 -7.34
N GLY A 391 -14.98 -10.40 -7.64
CA GLY A 391 -15.85 -11.56 -7.44
C GLY A 391 -16.15 -11.84 -5.98
N ASP A 392 -15.16 -11.65 -5.10
CA ASP A 392 -15.29 -11.92 -3.66
C ASP A 392 -16.28 -10.95 -3.00
N ILE A 393 -16.20 -9.67 -3.34
CA ILE A 393 -17.16 -8.65 -2.90
C ILE A 393 -18.54 -8.88 -3.53
N GLY A 394 -18.56 -9.22 -4.83
CA GLY A 394 -19.81 -9.37 -5.58
C GLY A 394 -20.75 -10.45 -5.06
N ILE A 395 -20.22 -11.48 -4.38
CA ILE A 395 -21.03 -12.59 -3.84
C ILE A 395 -21.51 -12.36 -2.41
N LEU A 396 -21.10 -11.28 -1.74
CA LEU A 396 -21.51 -11.01 -0.37
C LEU A 396 -23.03 -10.75 -0.28
N PRO A 397 -23.71 -11.37 0.68
CA PRO A 397 -25.16 -11.25 0.83
C PRO A 397 -25.50 -10.01 1.67
N LEU A 398 -26.23 -9.06 1.11
CA LEU A 398 -26.76 -7.91 1.83
C LEU A 398 -28.16 -8.19 2.32
N LEU A 399 -28.38 -8.17 3.64
CA LEU A 399 -29.69 -8.12 4.27
C LEU A 399 -30.04 -6.68 4.58
N THR A 400 -31.27 -6.30 4.31
CA THR A 400 -31.79 -4.96 4.62
C THR A 400 -32.56 -4.99 5.91
N ALA A 401 -32.30 -4.07 6.84
CA ALA A 401 -33.08 -3.90 8.05
C ALA A 401 -34.52 -3.58 7.69
N LYS A 402 -35.47 -4.27 8.36
CA LYS A 402 -36.92 -4.05 8.18
C LYS A 402 -37.38 -2.72 8.80
N ASN A 403 -36.69 -2.29 9.85
CA ASN A 403 -37.01 -1.04 10.54
C ASN A 403 -36.26 0.14 9.88
N LEU A 404 -37.00 1.12 9.37
CA LEU A 404 -36.48 2.32 8.73
C LEU A 404 -35.65 3.22 9.66
N GLU A 405 -35.96 3.20 10.98
CA GLU A 405 -35.18 3.94 11.96
C GLU A 405 -33.73 3.39 12.07
N ILE A 406 -33.58 2.06 12.04
CA ILE A 406 -32.27 1.42 12.02
C ILE A 406 -31.50 1.83 10.76
N VAL A 407 -32.14 1.82 9.60
CA VAL A 407 -31.52 2.27 8.35
C VAL A 407 -31.05 3.73 8.43
N ALA A 408 -31.91 4.60 8.99
CA ALA A 408 -31.59 6.01 9.18
C ALA A 408 -30.41 6.21 10.16
N ASN A 409 -30.38 5.42 11.25
CA ASN A 409 -29.24 5.44 12.21
C ASN A 409 -27.95 4.99 11.57
N ILE A 410 -27.95 3.88 10.83
CA ILE A 410 -26.76 3.42 10.08
C ILE A 410 -26.24 4.53 9.16
N LYS A 411 -27.10 5.16 8.37
CA LYS A 411 -26.70 6.27 7.48
C LYS A 411 -26.07 7.42 8.24
N LYS A 412 -26.65 7.83 9.37
CA LYS A 412 -26.10 8.89 10.22
C LYS A 412 -24.71 8.56 10.74
N LEU A 413 -24.50 7.35 11.28
CA LEU A 413 -23.22 6.88 11.79
C LEU A 413 -22.15 6.88 10.67
N VAL A 414 -22.50 6.38 9.48
CA VAL A 414 -21.60 6.37 8.33
C VAL A 414 -21.21 7.78 7.88
N GLN A 415 -22.16 8.69 7.78
CA GLN A 415 -21.88 10.08 7.40
C GLN A 415 -20.97 10.76 8.42
N GLN A 416 -21.13 10.47 9.71
CA GLN A 416 -20.25 10.96 10.77
C GLN A 416 -18.84 10.36 10.64
N ASN A 417 -18.71 9.05 10.39
CA ASN A 417 -17.43 8.38 10.19
C ASN A 417 -16.68 8.90 8.95
N ILE A 418 -17.41 9.13 7.86
CA ILE A 418 -16.84 9.76 6.64
C ILE A 418 -16.36 11.17 6.96
N SER A 419 -17.14 11.97 7.71
CA SER A 419 -16.77 13.33 8.09
C SER A 419 -15.51 13.38 8.93
N ILE A 420 -15.42 12.57 9.98
CA ILE A 420 -14.23 12.47 10.85
C ILE A 420 -13.01 12.03 10.04
N SER A 421 -13.13 10.98 9.23
CA SER A 421 -12.02 10.47 8.44
C SER A 421 -11.57 11.43 7.35
N LYS A 422 -12.49 12.23 6.79
CA LYS A 422 -12.20 13.26 5.79
C LYS A 422 -11.52 14.46 6.43
N GLU A 423 -11.97 14.90 7.58
CA GLU A 423 -11.35 15.99 8.35
C GLU A 423 -9.91 15.65 8.70
N GLU A 424 -9.66 14.44 9.22
CA GLU A 424 -8.31 13.97 9.55
C GLU A 424 -7.41 13.88 8.31
N TRP A 425 -7.91 13.33 7.21
CA TRP A 425 -7.15 13.26 5.98
C TRP A 425 -6.79 14.64 5.44
N ASN A 426 -7.74 15.56 5.45
CA ASN A 426 -7.58 16.91 4.91
C ASN A 426 -6.83 17.86 5.86
N SER A 427 -6.57 17.48 7.10
CA SER A 427 -5.71 18.24 8.03
C SER A 427 -4.22 18.17 7.66
N ARG A 428 -3.84 17.28 6.74
CA ARG A 428 -2.45 17.06 6.32
C ARG A 428 -2.11 17.79 5.03
N GLU A 429 -0.94 18.42 4.96
CA GLU A 429 -0.46 19.15 3.76
C GLU A 429 -0.30 18.28 2.49
N THR A 430 -0.31 16.96 2.65
CA THR A 430 -0.29 16.00 1.54
C THR A 430 -1.66 15.77 0.90
N SER A 431 -2.76 16.22 1.52
CA SER A 431 -4.08 16.21 0.90
C SER A 431 -4.25 17.34 -0.10
N TRP A 432 -4.83 17.08 -1.26
CA TRP A 432 -5.20 18.14 -2.21
C TRP A 432 -6.36 19.03 -1.75
N ASP A 433 -7.07 18.62 -0.67
CA ASP A 433 -8.12 19.40 -0.01
C ASP A 433 -7.62 20.05 1.29
N PHE A 434 -6.29 20.03 1.53
CA PHE A 434 -5.70 20.75 2.66
C PHE A 434 -5.95 22.27 2.53
N GLU A 435 -6.42 22.86 3.60
CA GLU A 435 -6.71 24.29 3.61
C GLU A 435 -5.69 25.07 4.42
N LYS A 436 -5.50 24.70 5.68
CA LYS A 436 -4.63 25.40 6.64
C LYS A 436 -4.28 24.45 7.80
N LEU A 437 -3.12 24.61 8.37
CA LEU A 437 -2.73 23.82 9.55
C LEU A 437 -3.45 24.35 10.78
N SER A 438 -4.18 23.49 11.48
CA SER A 438 -4.92 23.86 12.70
C SER A 438 -4.02 24.34 13.85
N LEU A 439 -2.76 23.90 13.86
CA LEU A 439 -1.80 24.31 14.90
C LEU A 439 -1.40 25.80 14.88
N ILE A 440 -1.82 26.59 13.90
CA ILE A 440 -1.51 28.04 13.84
C ILE A 440 -2.66 28.93 14.31
N ASP A 441 -3.78 28.35 14.74
CA ASP A 441 -4.97 29.10 15.15
C ASP A 441 -5.11 29.16 16.68
N GLY A 442 -4.37 30.06 17.36
CA GLY A 442 -4.48 30.25 18.80
C GLY A 442 -3.46 31.19 19.40
N LYS A 443 -3.39 31.24 20.72
CA LYS A 443 -2.54 32.18 21.47
C LYS A 443 -1.07 31.78 21.51
N ASP A 444 -0.80 30.51 21.68
CA ASP A 444 0.54 29.93 21.76
C ASP A 444 0.48 28.47 21.33
N LEU A 445 1.62 27.91 20.91
CA LEU A 445 1.69 26.57 20.32
C LEU A 445 1.30 25.48 21.33
N LYS A 446 1.60 25.64 22.60
CA LYS A 446 1.27 24.65 23.63
C LYS A 446 -0.24 24.52 23.81
N SER A 447 -0.95 25.63 23.96
CA SER A 447 -2.41 25.62 24.13
C SER A 447 -3.14 25.09 22.88
N VAL A 448 -2.63 25.41 21.70
CA VAL A 448 -3.17 24.88 20.44
C VAL A 448 -2.93 23.39 20.32
N TYR A 449 -1.75 22.91 20.70
CA TYR A 449 -1.44 21.48 20.75
C TYR A 449 -2.38 20.73 21.70
N GLU A 450 -2.62 21.25 22.89
CA GLU A 450 -3.55 20.65 23.87
C GLU A 450 -4.98 20.57 23.31
N ASN A 451 -5.45 21.63 22.68
CA ASN A 451 -6.76 21.65 22.01
C ASN A 451 -6.84 20.64 20.85
N TYR A 452 -5.79 20.54 20.05
CA TYR A 452 -5.67 19.56 18.98
C TYR A 452 -5.76 18.13 19.52
N CYS A 453 -5.04 17.82 20.58
CA CYS A 453 -5.07 16.50 21.21
C CYS A 453 -6.47 16.15 21.74
N ASN A 454 -7.17 17.10 22.37
CA ASN A 454 -8.51 16.87 22.88
C ASN A 454 -9.51 16.66 21.74
N HIS A 455 -9.51 17.52 20.72
CA HIS A 455 -10.37 17.39 19.55
C HIS A 455 -10.22 16.02 18.87
N TRP A 456 -8.98 15.61 18.64
CA TRP A 456 -8.74 14.34 17.94
C TRP A 456 -8.94 13.11 18.82
N ARG A 457 -8.75 13.22 20.12
CA ARG A 457 -9.14 12.15 21.07
C ARG A 457 -10.64 11.94 21.06
N ASP A 458 -11.44 13.02 21.06
CA ASP A 458 -12.89 12.94 21.00
C ASP A 458 -13.36 12.31 19.68
N ASN A 459 -12.80 12.73 18.55
CA ASN A 459 -13.10 12.16 17.22
C ASN A 459 -12.68 10.68 17.11
N PHE A 460 -11.54 10.31 17.69
CA PHE A 460 -11.07 8.92 17.72
C PHE A 460 -12.04 8.02 18.50
N VAL A 461 -12.45 8.45 19.70
CA VAL A 461 -13.40 7.73 20.52
C VAL A 461 -14.78 7.68 19.85
N GLN A 462 -15.23 8.77 19.23
CA GLN A 462 -16.50 8.80 18.52
C GLN A 462 -16.51 7.83 17.32
N LEU A 463 -15.43 7.79 16.56
CA LEU A 463 -15.29 6.85 15.44
C LEU A 463 -15.32 5.40 15.92
N HIS A 464 -14.61 5.09 17.00
CA HIS A 464 -14.60 3.76 17.61
C HIS A 464 -16.00 3.34 18.08
N LYS A 465 -16.71 4.21 18.81
CA LYS A 465 -18.10 3.96 19.24
C LYS A 465 -19.04 3.71 18.07
N ASN A 466 -18.88 4.50 17.01
CA ASN A 466 -19.72 4.35 15.81
C ASN A 466 -19.44 3.02 15.09
N GLU A 467 -18.19 2.57 15.02
CA GLU A 467 -17.85 1.29 14.40
C GLU A 467 -18.37 0.11 15.22
N GLU A 468 -18.27 0.15 16.57
CA GLU A 468 -18.88 -0.86 17.44
C GLU A 468 -20.41 -0.90 17.28
N GLU A 469 -21.07 0.28 17.23
CA GLU A 469 -22.52 0.34 17.04
C GLU A 469 -22.96 -0.18 15.65
N LEU A 470 -22.19 0.10 14.60
CA LEU A 470 -22.44 -0.49 13.28
C LEU A 470 -22.30 -2.01 13.30
N ASN A 471 -21.26 -2.54 13.95
CA ASN A 471 -21.10 -3.98 14.13
C ASN A 471 -22.32 -4.57 14.87
N ARG A 472 -22.75 -3.98 16.00
CA ARG A 472 -23.90 -4.42 16.78
C ARG A 472 -25.17 -4.46 15.93
N LEU A 473 -25.43 -3.39 15.16
CA LEU A 473 -26.63 -3.29 14.31
C LEU A 473 -26.63 -4.36 13.20
N PHE A 474 -25.50 -4.59 12.53
CA PHE A 474 -25.42 -5.62 11.49
C PHE A 474 -25.46 -7.03 12.06
N ILE A 475 -24.83 -7.29 13.21
CA ILE A 475 -24.94 -8.58 13.92
C ILE A 475 -26.42 -8.87 14.26
N GLU A 476 -27.18 -7.87 14.70
CA GLU A 476 -28.62 -7.99 14.98
C GLU A 476 -29.45 -8.25 13.71
N ILE A 477 -29.19 -7.49 12.62
CA ILE A 477 -29.88 -7.65 11.33
C ILE A 477 -29.67 -9.06 10.76
N TYR A 478 -28.48 -9.64 10.98
CA TYR A 478 -28.10 -10.96 10.46
C TYR A 478 -28.38 -12.11 11.42
N ASP A 479 -28.93 -11.85 12.61
CA ASP A 479 -29.23 -12.85 13.67
C ASP A 479 -27.98 -13.65 14.11
N LEU A 480 -26.84 -12.94 14.30
CA LEU A 480 -25.53 -13.53 14.62
C LEU A 480 -25.03 -13.20 16.03
N GLN A 481 -25.90 -12.75 16.96
CA GLN A 481 -25.54 -12.33 18.32
C GLN A 481 -24.87 -13.44 19.15
N ASP A 482 -25.19 -14.72 18.85
CA ASP A 482 -24.61 -15.87 19.52
C ASP A 482 -23.22 -16.26 18.96
N GLU A 483 -22.83 -15.70 17.82
CA GLU A 483 -21.65 -16.10 17.06
C GLU A 483 -20.59 -15.02 16.98
N MET A 484 -20.95 -13.75 17.13
CA MET A 484 -20.10 -12.59 16.96
C MET A 484 -20.37 -11.53 18.01
N ASP A 485 -19.32 -10.80 18.39
CA ASP A 485 -19.43 -9.60 19.21
C ASP A 485 -19.20 -8.33 18.34
N GLU A 486 -19.61 -7.19 18.89
CA GLU A 486 -19.51 -5.88 18.25
C GLU A 486 -18.14 -5.23 18.37
N LYS A 487 -17.23 -5.78 19.18
CA LYS A 487 -15.95 -5.11 19.54
C LYS A 487 -15.09 -4.81 18.34
N VAL A 488 -14.49 -3.63 18.39
CA VAL A 488 -13.50 -3.15 17.46
C VAL A 488 -12.18 -2.96 18.19
N ALA A 489 -11.08 -3.47 17.68
CA ALA A 489 -9.77 -3.19 18.24
C ALA A 489 -9.40 -1.72 17.99
N PHE A 490 -8.81 -1.04 18.96
CA PHE A 490 -8.39 0.34 18.79
C PHE A 490 -7.37 0.51 17.67
N GLU A 491 -6.55 -0.51 17.46
CA GLU A 491 -5.58 -0.60 16.37
C GLU A 491 -6.24 -0.63 14.98
N ASP A 492 -7.53 -0.97 14.89
CA ASP A 492 -8.28 -1.01 13.62
C ASP A 492 -8.95 0.33 13.28
N ILE A 493 -8.90 1.31 14.18
CA ILE A 493 -9.28 2.70 13.90
C ILE A 493 -8.21 3.33 13.02
N THR A 494 -8.61 3.81 11.85
CA THR A 494 -7.67 4.16 10.77
C THR A 494 -7.26 5.63 10.70
N ILE A 495 -7.67 6.46 11.65
CA ILE A 495 -7.20 7.85 11.82
C ILE A 495 -6.02 7.92 12.77
N LEU A 496 -5.25 9.00 12.72
CA LEU A 496 -4.15 9.36 13.64
C LEU A 496 -2.98 8.35 13.70
N LYS A 497 -2.80 7.50 12.68
CA LYS A 497 -1.77 6.44 12.69
C LYS A 497 -0.33 6.93 12.86
N LYS A 498 -0.03 8.17 12.52
CA LYS A 498 1.28 8.81 12.70
C LYS A 498 1.31 9.74 13.89
N GLU A 499 0.20 10.41 14.16
CA GLU A 499 0.06 11.47 15.15
C GLU A 499 -0.16 10.95 16.56
N ALA A 500 -0.58 9.67 16.74
CA ALA A 500 -0.81 9.10 18.06
C ALA A 500 -0.52 7.60 18.13
N ASN A 501 -0.20 7.13 19.35
CA ASN A 501 0.01 5.73 19.68
C ASN A 501 -1.03 5.27 20.70
N ILE A 502 -1.47 4.02 20.56
CA ILE A 502 -2.33 3.35 21.53
C ILE A 502 -1.45 2.62 22.51
N ILE A 503 -1.56 2.97 23.79
CA ILE A 503 -0.75 2.40 24.88
C ILE A 503 -1.66 1.60 25.81
N GLN A 504 -1.28 0.36 26.08
CA GLN A 504 -1.93 -0.47 27.10
C GLN A 504 -1.60 0.06 28.49
N ILE A 505 -2.61 0.23 29.35
CA ILE A 505 -2.46 0.79 30.69
C ILE A 505 -3.14 -0.09 31.74
N ASP A 506 -2.66 0.01 32.97
CA ASP A 506 -3.33 -0.58 34.13
C ASP A 506 -4.48 0.33 34.59
N ASN A 507 -5.71 -0.11 34.34
CA ASN A 507 -6.92 0.62 34.69
C ASN A 507 -7.46 0.26 36.11
N SER A 508 -6.72 -0.51 36.88
CA SER A 508 -7.06 -0.79 38.29
C SER A 508 -6.75 0.38 39.23
N ILE A 509 -5.92 1.35 38.77
CA ILE A 509 -5.50 2.51 39.56
C ILE A 509 -6.49 3.65 39.33
N PRO A 510 -7.22 4.16 40.38
CA PRO A 510 -8.12 5.29 40.21
C PRO A 510 -7.41 6.52 39.66
N LYS A 511 -7.99 7.17 38.64
CA LYS A 511 -7.47 8.40 38.03
C LYS A 511 -8.61 9.40 37.82
N GLU A 512 -8.29 10.70 37.95
CA GLU A 512 -9.19 11.77 37.51
C GLU A 512 -9.02 11.98 35.98
N PHE A 513 -10.12 12.29 35.30
CA PHE A 513 -10.17 12.49 33.89
C PHE A 513 -10.60 13.90 33.54
N SER A 514 -9.95 14.50 32.55
CA SER A 514 -10.29 15.83 32.04
C SER A 514 -11.46 15.77 31.06
N THR A 515 -11.69 14.63 30.40
CA THR A 515 -12.73 14.45 29.41
C THR A 515 -13.40 13.07 29.50
N GLU A 516 -14.62 12.96 29.00
CA GLU A 516 -15.33 11.68 28.87
C GLU A 516 -14.61 10.70 27.92
N SER A 517 -13.90 11.21 26.93
CA SER A 517 -13.11 10.38 26.00
C SER A 517 -11.88 9.76 26.67
N GLU A 518 -11.20 10.49 27.55
CA GLU A 518 -10.11 9.91 28.36
C GLU A 518 -10.63 8.79 29.25
N LYS A 519 -11.75 9.01 29.92
CA LYS A 519 -12.40 8.00 30.75
C LYS A 519 -12.80 6.77 29.94
N TYR A 520 -13.40 6.97 28.77
CA TYR A 520 -13.79 5.89 27.86
C TYR A 520 -12.63 4.97 27.47
N LEU A 521 -11.48 5.55 27.13
CA LEU A 521 -10.27 4.82 26.81
C LEU A 521 -9.70 4.08 28.02
N TYR A 522 -9.63 4.78 29.17
CA TYR A 522 -9.13 4.23 30.43
C TYR A 522 -9.96 3.02 30.88
N ASP A 523 -11.30 3.10 30.88
CA ASP A 523 -12.20 2.01 31.26
C ASP A 523 -11.98 0.74 30.41
N ARG A 524 -11.36 0.90 29.20
CA ARG A 524 -11.00 -0.17 28.28
C ARG A 524 -9.50 -0.57 28.34
N GLY A 525 -8.77 -0.09 29.33
CA GLY A 525 -7.37 -0.42 29.57
C GLY A 525 -6.38 0.19 28.57
N VAL A 526 -6.75 1.29 27.90
CA VAL A 526 -5.87 1.96 26.92
C VAL A 526 -5.78 3.47 27.15
N SER A 527 -4.70 4.07 26.63
CA SER A 527 -4.51 5.51 26.50
C SER A 527 -4.12 5.85 25.07
N LEU A 528 -4.55 7.01 24.58
CA LEU A 528 -4.12 7.57 23.31
C LEU A 528 -3.08 8.65 23.57
N GLU A 529 -1.81 8.34 23.26
CA GLU A 529 -0.67 9.26 23.45
C GLU A 529 -0.28 9.90 22.12
N PHE A 530 -0.32 11.24 22.08
CA PHE A 530 0.01 11.99 20.86
C PHE A 530 1.52 12.15 20.70
N ASN A 531 2.01 11.93 19.49
CA ASN A 531 3.40 12.10 19.07
C ASN A 531 3.69 13.60 18.91
N LYS A 532 4.09 14.25 20.00
CA LYS A 532 4.40 15.69 20.04
C LYS A 532 5.45 16.09 19.00
N ASP A 533 6.44 15.24 18.77
CA ASP A 533 7.49 15.43 17.77
C ASP A 533 6.93 15.45 16.34
N GLU A 534 6.05 14.52 15.97
CA GLU A 534 5.44 14.50 14.64
C GLU A 534 4.59 15.75 14.38
N LEU A 535 3.81 16.19 15.35
CA LEU A 535 2.98 17.40 15.23
C LEU A 535 3.83 18.66 15.09
N VAL A 536 4.93 18.75 15.84
CA VAL A 536 5.89 19.85 15.70
C VAL A 536 6.61 19.82 14.35
N LYS A 537 6.95 18.64 13.83
CA LYS A 537 7.51 18.46 12.49
C LYS A 537 6.52 18.88 11.40
N GLN A 538 5.23 18.61 11.57
CA GLN A 538 4.17 19.11 10.67
C GLN A 538 4.07 20.64 10.74
N PHE A 539 4.15 21.22 11.92
CA PHE A 539 4.17 22.68 12.12
C PHE A 539 5.37 23.33 11.41
N LEU A 540 6.57 22.77 11.57
CA LEU A 540 7.78 23.29 10.90
C LEU A 540 7.73 23.10 9.37
N SER A 541 7.15 22.00 8.88
CA SER A 541 6.94 21.78 7.46
C SER A 541 5.97 22.82 6.86
N TYR A 542 4.88 23.13 7.56
CA TYR A 542 3.94 24.17 7.16
C TYR A 542 4.59 25.59 7.19
N ALA A 543 5.42 25.87 8.23
CA ALA A 543 6.17 27.12 8.29
C ALA A 543 7.08 27.27 7.05
N VAL A 544 7.82 26.20 6.69
CA VAL A 544 8.62 26.19 5.45
C VAL A 544 7.72 26.44 4.22
N GLY A 545 6.53 25.84 4.18
CA GLY A 545 5.56 26.06 3.13
C GLY A 545 5.14 27.52 3.00
N CYS A 546 4.93 28.21 4.12
CA CYS A 546 4.65 29.65 4.12
C CYS A 546 5.88 30.49 3.70
N ILE A 547 7.07 30.14 4.16
CA ILE A 547 8.32 30.78 3.73
C ILE A 547 8.52 30.63 2.21
N MET A 548 8.26 29.47 1.67
CA MET A 548 8.36 29.20 0.23
C MET A 548 7.23 29.79 -0.62
N GLY A 549 6.20 30.34 0.03
CA GLY A 549 5.03 30.90 -0.65
C GLY A 549 4.00 29.89 -1.14
N ARG A 550 4.15 28.62 -0.76
CA ARG A 550 3.15 27.58 -1.08
C ARG A 550 1.85 27.80 -0.31
N TYR A 551 1.95 28.27 0.94
CA TYR A 551 0.85 28.56 1.84
C TYR A 551 0.96 30.00 2.38
N SER A 552 -0.09 30.46 3.08
CA SER A 552 -0.12 31.72 3.79
C SER A 552 -0.79 31.57 5.15
N ILE A 553 -0.33 32.31 6.17
CA ILE A 553 -1.00 32.33 7.48
C ILE A 553 -2.37 33.00 7.42
N ASN A 554 -2.62 33.88 6.44
CA ASN A 554 -3.81 34.71 6.32
C ASN A 554 -4.82 34.22 5.29
N LYS A 555 -4.45 33.26 4.45
CA LYS A 555 -5.34 32.71 3.41
C LYS A 555 -5.22 31.18 3.34
N SER A 556 -6.37 30.52 3.37
CA SER A 556 -6.45 29.07 3.22
C SER A 556 -6.11 28.61 1.80
N ARG A 557 -5.68 27.34 1.66
CA ARG A 557 -5.33 26.65 0.44
C ARG A 557 -3.97 27.07 -0.15
N LEU A 558 -3.69 26.50 -1.31
CA LEU A 558 -2.45 26.77 -2.05
C LEU A 558 -2.40 28.20 -2.56
N ILE A 559 -1.24 28.82 -2.43
CA ILE A 559 -0.96 30.15 -2.94
C ILE A 559 -0.13 30.04 -4.23
N ILE A 560 1.11 29.55 -4.14
CA ILE A 560 1.96 29.30 -5.31
C ILE A 560 2.06 27.77 -5.51
N ALA A 561 1.57 27.31 -6.65
CA ALA A 561 1.54 25.90 -6.98
C ALA A 561 1.68 25.61 -8.49
N ASN A 562 2.12 26.60 -9.26
CA ASN A 562 2.37 26.50 -10.70
C ASN A 562 3.73 27.08 -11.05
N SER A 563 4.38 26.53 -12.05
CA SER A 563 5.70 26.97 -12.51
C SER A 563 5.73 28.34 -13.16
N ASP A 564 4.57 28.91 -13.47
CA ASP A 564 4.40 30.26 -14.05
C ASP A 564 3.79 31.24 -13.05
N ASP A 565 3.70 30.93 -11.79
CA ASP A 565 3.26 31.85 -10.74
C ASP A 565 4.38 32.84 -10.41
N ILE A 566 4.10 34.14 -10.59
CA ILE A 566 5.00 35.27 -10.32
C ILE A 566 4.57 35.90 -9.01
N LEU A 567 5.52 36.11 -8.09
CA LEU A 567 5.31 36.74 -6.79
C LEU A 567 5.76 38.21 -6.86
N GLU A 568 4.89 39.12 -6.42
CA GLU A 568 5.20 40.54 -6.17
C GLU A 568 5.00 40.84 -4.68
N LEU A 569 6.04 41.36 -4.04
CA LEU A 569 6.04 41.70 -2.61
C LEU A 569 5.80 43.18 -2.40
N SER A 570 5.06 43.51 -1.33
CA SER A 570 4.89 44.88 -0.80
C SER A 570 4.97 44.82 0.71
N GLU A 571 4.99 45.94 1.42
CA GLU A 571 5.27 46.03 2.86
C GLU A 571 4.35 45.14 3.72
N ASN A 572 3.05 45.04 3.44
CA ASN A 572 2.10 44.23 4.22
C ASN A 572 1.19 43.37 3.34
N LYS A 573 1.59 43.12 2.10
CA LYS A 573 0.86 42.26 1.18
C LYS A 573 1.76 41.67 0.11
N PHE A 574 1.27 40.60 -0.49
CA PHE A 574 1.87 40.04 -1.69
C PHE A 574 0.82 39.62 -2.70
N ILE A 575 1.22 39.65 -3.96
CA ILE A 575 0.36 39.35 -5.09
C ILE A 575 0.98 38.19 -5.87
N VAL A 576 0.16 37.23 -6.26
CA VAL A 576 0.54 36.16 -7.17
C VAL A 576 -0.18 36.36 -8.50
N LYS A 577 0.62 36.44 -9.56
CA LYS A 577 0.15 36.62 -10.94
C LYS A 577 0.52 35.40 -11.79
N GLY A 578 -0.25 35.14 -12.85
CA GLY A 578 0.15 34.26 -13.92
C GLY A 578 1.17 34.92 -14.85
N SER A 579 1.85 34.14 -15.68
CA SER A 579 2.74 34.64 -16.74
C SER A 579 2.04 35.51 -17.78
N ASP A 580 0.70 35.40 -17.88
CA ASP A 580 -0.18 36.24 -18.68
C ASP A 580 -0.46 37.64 -18.06
N GLY A 581 0.05 37.85 -16.83
CA GLY A 581 -0.17 39.08 -16.06
C GLY A 581 -1.50 39.12 -15.29
N GLU A 582 -2.34 38.11 -15.40
CA GLU A 582 -3.59 38.01 -14.63
C GLU A 582 -3.31 37.84 -13.14
N ILE A 583 -3.94 38.64 -12.28
CA ILE A 583 -3.85 38.50 -10.82
C ILE A 583 -4.67 37.28 -10.41
N ARG A 584 -3.99 36.24 -9.91
CA ARG A 584 -4.60 35.03 -9.37
C ARG A 584 -5.00 35.18 -7.91
N GLN A 585 -4.16 35.87 -7.13
CA GLN A 585 -4.36 36.04 -5.69
C GLN A 585 -3.72 37.33 -5.21
N GLU A 586 -4.38 38.04 -4.31
CA GLU A 586 -3.85 39.15 -3.53
C GLU A 586 -4.06 38.81 -2.03
N ILE A 587 -3.02 38.89 -1.22
CA ILE A 587 -3.01 38.48 0.17
C ILE A 587 -2.41 39.59 1.05
N GLU A 588 -3.23 40.12 1.93
CA GLU A 588 -2.73 40.98 3.02
C GLU A 588 -2.10 40.07 4.11
N SER A 589 -0.84 40.31 4.43
CA SER A 589 -0.12 39.49 5.42
C SER A 589 1.06 40.24 5.98
N LYS A 590 1.25 40.12 7.29
CA LYS A 590 2.47 40.58 7.96
C LYS A 590 3.66 39.63 7.75
N PHE A 591 3.39 38.37 7.48
CA PHE A 591 4.40 37.38 7.11
C PHE A 591 4.48 37.27 5.58
N LEU A 592 5.60 37.68 5.03
CA LEU A 592 5.84 37.63 3.59
C LEU A 592 6.68 36.40 3.23
N PRO A 593 6.36 35.70 2.14
CA PRO A 593 7.20 34.63 1.65
C PRO A 593 8.55 35.14 1.15
N ASP A 594 9.53 34.26 1.04
CA ASP A 594 10.79 34.56 0.38
C ASP A 594 10.56 34.97 -1.08
N GLU A 595 11.30 36.00 -1.54
CA GLU A 595 11.12 36.60 -2.86
C GLU A 595 11.30 35.57 -4.00
N PHE A 596 12.23 34.63 -3.82
CA PHE A 596 12.58 33.65 -4.87
C PHE A 596 12.24 32.20 -4.49
N GLY A 597 11.74 31.97 -3.27
CA GLY A 597 11.50 30.60 -2.75
C GLY A 597 12.79 29.84 -2.51
N ILE A 598 13.81 30.52 -1.98
CA ILE A 598 15.17 30.01 -1.74
C ILE A 598 15.56 30.33 -0.30
N ILE A 599 15.91 29.31 0.50
CA ILE A 599 16.25 29.48 1.92
C ILE A 599 17.52 28.70 2.25
N PRO A 600 18.60 29.39 2.72
CA PRO A 600 19.79 28.72 3.20
C PRO A 600 19.55 28.02 4.54
N ILE A 601 20.22 26.89 4.71
CA ILE A 601 20.29 26.12 5.96
C ILE A 601 21.75 26.05 6.35
N THR A 602 22.16 26.88 7.32
CA THR A 602 23.58 26.99 7.72
C THR A 602 23.75 26.73 9.21
N ASP A 603 24.98 26.35 9.61
CA ASP A 603 25.34 26.20 11.02
C ASP A 603 25.77 27.53 11.66
N GLU A 604 25.96 28.57 10.84
CA GLU A 604 26.39 29.90 11.28
C GLU A 604 25.21 30.80 11.64
N LYS A 605 25.11 31.18 12.89
CA LYS A 605 24.04 32.03 13.44
C LYS A 605 24.01 33.44 12.82
N ASP A 606 25.17 33.93 12.39
CA ASP A 606 25.33 35.28 11.86
C ASP A 606 25.05 35.40 10.37
N PHE A 607 24.71 34.30 9.71
CA PHE A 607 24.34 34.34 8.29
C PHE A 607 22.89 34.83 8.16
N SER A 608 22.70 35.98 7.53
CA SER A 608 21.41 36.62 7.39
C SER A 608 20.41 35.78 6.57
N ASN A 609 19.14 35.88 6.94
CA ASN A 609 18.01 35.20 6.25
C ASN A 609 18.09 33.67 6.19
N ASP A 610 18.70 33.03 7.21
CA ASP A 610 18.67 31.58 7.29
C ASP A 610 17.28 31.04 7.73
N ILE A 611 17.10 29.74 7.62
CA ILE A 611 15.83 29.06 7.91
C ILE A 611 15.35 29.29 9.35
N VAL A 612 16.25 29.38 10.34
CA VAL A 612 15.89 29.56 11.76
C VAL A 612 15.35 30.94 12.01
N GLU A 613 15.98 31.98 11.43
CA GLU A 613 15.49 33.35 11.56
C GLU A 613 14.10 33.51 10.90
N LYS A 614 13.89 32.89 9.74
CA LYS A 614 12.58 32.89 9.06
C LYS A 614 11.50 32.15 9.85
N VAL A 615 11.84 31.04 10.50
CA VAL A 615 10.92 30.34 11.40
C VAL A 615 10.58 31.16 12.63
N LYS A 616 11.55 31.89 13.23
CA LYS A 616 11.31 32.83 14.33
C LYS A 616 10.35 33.95 13.91
N GLU A 617 10.56 34.50 12.72
CA GLU A 617 9.68 35.52 12.13
C GLU A 617 8.25 34.97 11.95
N PHE A 618 8.13 33.77 11.40
CA PHE A 618 6.85 33.06 11.26
C PHE A 618 6.15 32.90 12.61
N ILE A 619 6.83 32.39 13.63
CA ILE A 619 6.28 32.19 14.99
C ILE A 619 5.81 33.52 15.59
N LYS A 620 6.59 34.61 15.42
CA LYS A 620 6.21 35.97 15.88
C LYS A 620 4.92 36.43 15.17
N CYS A 621 4.81 36.22 13.88
CA CYS A 621 3.63 36.64 13.12
C CYS A 621 2.37 35.83 13.51
N VAL A 622 2.52 34.54 13.85
CA VAL A 622 1.42 33.66 14.23
C VAL A 622 0.99 33.90 15.69
N TYR A 623 1.92 33.92 16.64
CA TYR A 623 1.61 33.90 18.08
C TYR A 623 1.98 35.17 18.82
N GLY A 624 2.58 36.15 18.14
CA GLY A 624 3.07 37.39 18.75
C GLY A 624 4.47 37.26 19.36
N GLU A 625 5.19 38.41 19.45
CA GLU A 625 6.59 38.45 19.93
C GLU A 625 6.74 37.99 21.37
N GLY A 626 5.76 38.32 22.23
CA GLY A 626 5.80 37.96 23.66
C GLY A 626 5.82 36.45 23.95
N ASN A 627 5.30 35.65 23.02
CA ASN A 627 5.23 34.19 23.15
C ASN A 627 6.39 33.46 22.44
N LEU A 628 7.29 34.17 21.77
CA LEU A 628 8.34 33.58 20.92
C LEU A 628 9.20 32.56 21.70
N LYS A 629 9.70 32.96 22.88
CA LYS A 629 10.60 32.13 23.68
C LYS A 629 9.94 30.83 24.12
N ASP A 630 8.71 30.90 24.59
CA ASP A 630 7.97 29.73 25.09
C ASP A 630 7.63 28.78 23.92
N ASN A 631 7.25 29.30 22.74
CA ASN A 631 7.01 28.50 21.56
C ASN A 631 8.28 27.82 21.03
N LEU A 632 9.44 28.53 21.00
CA LEU A 632 10.73 27.94 20.64
C LEU A 632 11.13 26.81 21.60
N ASN A 633 10.94 27.01 22.92
CA ASN A 633 11.21 25.97 23.90
C ASN A 633 10.29 24.75 23.70
N PHE A 634 9.00 24.96 23.46
CA PHE A 634 8.05 23.88 23.18
C PHE A 634 8.46 23.06 21.97
N ILE A 635 8.92 23.71 20.89
CA ILE A 635 9.43 23.06 19.68
C ILE A 635 10.69 22.25 19.99
N ALA A 636 11.65 22.86 20.72
CA ALA A 636 12.91 22.21 21.06
C ALA A 636 12.71 20.99 21.98
N GLU A 637 11.80 21.06 22.93
CA GLU A 637 11.42 19.92 23.79
C GLU A 637 10.89 18.75 22.95
N ALA A 638 10.01 19.04 21.97
CA ALA A 638 9.42 18.03 21.09
C ALA A 638 10.47 17.36 20.20
N LEU A 639 11.43 18.14 19.67
CA LEU A 639 12.52 17.63 18.83
C LEU A 639 13.60 16.87 19.62
N GLY A 640 13.55 16.90 20.95
CA GLY A 640 14.46 16.18 21.84
C GLY A 640 15.70 16.99 22.23
N ASN A 641 15.69 17.55 23.43
CA ASN A 641 16.84 18.26 24.01
C ASN A 641 17.79 17.28 24.69
N LYS A 642 18.88 16.88 24.03
CA LYS A 642 19.86 15.93 24.60
C LYS A 642 21.10 16.57 25.27
N ASP A 643 21.42 17.85 25.00
CA ASP A 643 22.77 18.37 25.27
C ASP A 643 22.81 19.75 25.92
N ASN A 644 21.81 20.19 26.64
CA ASN A 644 21.73 21.56 27.21
C ASN A 644 21.89 22.71 26.17
N ASN A 645 21.55 22.44 24.92
CA ASN A 645 21.60 23.43 23.85
C ASN A 645 20.43 24.43 23.99
N SER A 646 20.58 25.63 23.45
CA SER A 646 19.47 26.56 23.31
C SER A 646 18.39 26.02 22.34
N ALA A 647 17.16 26.50 22.52
CA ALA A 647 16.06 26.12 21.64
C ALA A 647 16.37 26.36 20.13
N GLU A 648 16.99 27.46 19.81
CA GLU A 648 17.42 27.83 18.46
C GLU A 648 18.46 26.85 17.89
N GLU A 649 19.42 26.39 18.72
CA GLU A 649 20.43 25.40 18.30
C GLU A 649 19.81 24.04 18.01
N ILE A 650 18.81 23.63 18.77
CA ILE A 650 18.08 22.37 18.56
C ILE A 650 17.30 22.44 17.24
N ILE A 651 16.57 23.53 17.01
CA ILE A 651 15.81 23.77 15.77
C ILE A 651 16.76 23.83 14.57
N ARG A 652 17.90 24.49 14.69
CA ARG A 652 18.94 24.54 13.65
C ARG A 652 19.47 23.14 13.32
N THR A 653 19.78 22.36 14.37
CA THR A 653 20.24 20.98 14.20
C THR A 653 19.21 20.11 13.48
N TYR A 654 17.92 20.27 13.80
CA TYR A 654 16.85 19.57 13.11
C TYR A 654 16.81 19.91 11.60
N PHE A 655 16.89 21.20 11.23
CA PHE A 655 16.89 21.59 9.82
C PHE A 655 18.12 21.06 9.06
N ILE A 656 19.29 21.06 9.70
CA ILE A 656 20.54 20.56 9.06
C ILE A 656 20.51 19.03 8.89
N LYS A 657 20.01 18.28 9.88
CA LYS A 657 20.16 16.81 9.91
C LYS A 657 18.92 16.06 9.46
N ASP A 658 17.75 16.45 9.94
CA ASP A 658 16.55 15.59 9.96
C ASP A 658 15.43 16.10 9.06
N PHE A 659 15.22 17.40 8.93
CA PHE A 659 14.11 17.99 8.18
C PHE A 659 13.95 17.43 6.77
N TYR A 660 15.05 17.30 6.00
CA TYR A 660 14.94 16.81 4.64
C TYR A 660 14.57 15.33 4.57
N SER A 661 15.00 14.52 5.53
CA SER A 661 14.57 13.12 5.66
C SER A 661 13.08 13.01 5.96
N ASP A 662 12.58 13.85 6.89
CA ASP A 662 11.16 13.92 7.21
C ASP A 662 10.34 14.40 6.01
N HIS A 663 10.84 15.38 5.26
CA HIS A 663 10.22 15.86 4.01
C HIS A 663 10.16 14.77 2.95
N LEU A 664 11.23 13.99 2.75
CA LEU A 664 11.24 12.84 1.84
C LEU A 664 10.25 11.76 2.26
N GLN A 665 10.15 11.47 3.56
CA GLN A 665 9.19 10.50 4.07
C GLN A 665 7.74 10.98 3.90
N ARG A 666 7.45 12.24 4.21
CA ARG A 666 6.14 12.88 4.10
C ARG A 666 5.62 12.89 2.67
N TYR A 667 6.49 13.23 1.72
CA TYR A 667 6.19 13.27 0.28
C TYR A 667 6.61 11.97 -0.45
N GLN A 668 6.77 10.85 0.27
CA GLN A 668 7.00 9.51 -0.28
C GLN A 668 8.14 9.47 -1.34
N LYS A 669 9.27 10.08 -1.00
CA LYS A 669 10.45 10.26 -1.86
C LYS A 669 10.20 11.08 -3.15
N ARG A 670 9.15 11.89 -3.15
CA ARG A 670 8.82 12.86 -4.20
C ARG A 670 8.82 14.28 -3.62
N PRO A 671 9.99 14.81 -3.20
CA PRO A 671 10.07 16.09 -2.50
C PRO A 671 9.62 17.24 -3.40
N ILE A 672 8.96 18.24 -2.79
CA ILE A 672 8.59 19.50 -3.45
C ILE A 672 9.56 20.62 -3.10
N TYR A 673 10.22 20.57 -1.94
CA TYR A 673 11.35 21.40 -1.58
C TYR A 673 12.63 20.60 -1.81
N TRP A 674 13.50 21.13 -2.69
CA TRP A 674 14.71 20.42 -3.07
C TRP A 674 15.91 20.98 -2.33
N LEU A 675 16.73 20.12 -1.77
CA LEU A 675 17.87 20.50 -0.97
C LEU A 675 19.15 20.42 -1.80
N MET A 676 19.71 21.59 -2.14
CA MET A 676 21.10 21.71 -2.55
C MET A 676 22.00 21.43 -1.35
N ASN A 677 23.04 20.60 -1.52
CA ASN A 677 23.89 20.17 -0.41
C ASN A 677 25.31 19.89 -0.87
N SER A 678 26.29 20.46 -0.16
CA SER A 678 27.70 20.38 -0.52
C SER A 678 28.35 19.01 -0.31
N GLY A 679 27.71 18.09 0.39
CA GLY A 679 28.19 16.73 0.57
C GLY A 679 28.21 16.25 2.02
N LYS A 680 29.19 15.41 2.36
CA LYS A 680 29.21 14.68 3.64
C LYS A 680 29.35 15.55 4.89
N LYS A 681 29.98 16.70 4.76
CA LYS A 681 30.17 17.64 5.88
C LYS A 681 29.03 18.62 6.05
N ASN A 682 28.10 18.66 5.07
CA ASN A 682 27.00 19.62 5.02
C ASN A 682 27.54 21.08 5.17
N ALA A 683 28.67 21.38 4.56
CA ALA A 683 29.30 22.71 4.69
C ALA A 683 28.36 23.83 4.18
N PHE A 684 27.48 23.51 3.21
CA PHE A 684 26.42 24.41 2.76
C PHE A 684 25.19 23.59 2.38
N SER A 685 24.02 24.07 2.76
CA SER A 685 22.74 23.56 2.32
C SER A 685 21.78 24.71 2.02
N CYS A 686 20.95 24.53 1.01
CA CYS A 686 19.96 25.51 0.60
C CYS A 686 18.71 24.81 0.06
N LEU A 687 17.52 25.14 0.57
CA LEU A 687 16.25 24.68 0.04
C LEU A 687 15.76 25.62 -1.05
N PHE A 688 15.16 25.06 -2.08
CA PHE A 688 14.32 25.83 -3.02
C PHE A 688 13.04 25.07 -3.36
N TYR A 689 12.00 25.83 -3.75
CA TYR A 689 10.69 25.28 -4.06
C TYR A 689 10.57 24.97 -5.56
N MET A 690 10.33 23.71 -5.93
CA MET A 690 10.35 23.28 -7.33
C MET A 690 9.33 23.98 -8.23
N HIS A 691 8.16 24.39 -7.70
CA HIS A 691 7.15 25.15 -8.47
C HIS A 691 7.55 26.61 -8.71
N ARG A 692 8.62 27.10 -8.05
CA ARG A 692 9.20 28.44 -8.25
C ARG A 692 10.59 28.36 -8.88
N TYR A 693 10.99 27.19 -9.34
CA TYR A 693 12.26 27.01 -10.00
C TYR A 693 12.27 27.68 -11.38
N GLU A 694 13.28 28.47 -11.63
CA GLU A 694 13.61 29.08 -12.91
C GLU A 694 15.01 28.61 -13.37
N PRO A 695 15.34 28.67 -14.66
CA PRO A 695 16.68 28.34 -15.15
C PRO A 695 17.83 29.13 -14.49
N LEU A 696 17.53 30.27 -13.88
CA LEU A 696 18.48 31.09 -13.13
C LEU A 696 18.53 30.79 -11.63
N THR A 697 17.67 29.92 -11.09
CA THR A 697 17.60 29.62 -9.65
C THR A 697 18.96 29.14 -9.10
N VAL A 698 19.64 28.24 -9.81
CA VAL A 698 20.96 27.72 -9.38
C VAL A 698 22.02 28.83 -9.39
N ALA A 699 21.98 29.71 -10.39
CA ALA A 699 22.88 30.88 -10.45
C ALA A 699 22.65 31.85 -9.30
N ARG A 700 21.37 32.06 -8.93
CA ARG A 700 20.97 32.90 -7.78
C ARG A 700 21.42 32.29 -6.45
N VAL A 701 21.19 30.99 -6.22
CA VAL A 701 21.72 30.30 -5.04
C VAL A 701 23.24 30.49 -4.91
N ARG A 702 23.96 30.39 -6.01
CA ARG A 702 25.42 30.60 -6.04
C ARG A 702 25.82 32.04 -5.68
N ALA A 703 25.20 33.03 -6.32
CA ALA A 703 25.59 34.42 -6.17
C ALA A 703 25.18 35.04 -4.84
N ASP A 704 23.95 34.75 -4.40
CA ASP A 704 23.33 35.46 -3.27
C ASP A 704 23.55 34.74 -1.93
N TYR A 705 23.88 33.43 -1.95
CA TYR A 705 24.02 32.63 -0.72
C TYR A 705 25.36 31.88 -0.64
N LEU A 706 25.76 31.09 -1.63
CA LEU A 706 26.91 30.22 -1.55
C LEU A 706 28.24 31.01 -1.50
N ILE A 707 28.42 32.00 -2.38
CA ILE A 707 29.64 32.84 -2.40
C ILE A 707 29.73 33.71 -1.12
N PRO A 708 28.68 34.45 -0.72
CA PRO A 708 28.72 35.21 0.52
C PRO A 708 28.99 34.35 1.77
N TYR A 709 28.43 33.16 1.83
CA TYR A 709 28.68 32.22 2.92
C TYR A 709 30.13 31.72 2.93
N GLN A 710 30.70 31.43 1.77
CA GLN A 710 32.11 31.06 1.65
C GLN A 710 33.05 32.21 2.12
N GLU A 711 32.79 33.43 1.69
CA GLU A 711 33.54 34.60 2.11
C GLU A 711 33.45 34.83 3.62
N MET A 712 32.30 34.65 4.23
CA MET A 712 32.11 34.73 5.67
C MET A 712 32.98 33.69 6.40
N LEU A 713 32.95 32.43 5.97
CA LEU A 713 33.77 31.36 6.56
C LEU A 713 35.28 31.63 6.37
N GLU A 714 35.71 32.14 5.23
CA GLU A 714 37.11 32.54 4.98
C GLU A 714 37.53 33.68 5.93
N ASN A 715 36.67 34.66 6.16
CA ASN A 715 36.94 35.72 7.11
C ASN A 715 36.98 35.22 8.55
N LYS A 716 36.07 34.32 8.94
CA LYS A 716 36.08 33.63 10.23
C LYS A 716 37.39 32.85 10.44
N ARG A 717 37.85 32.14 9.41
CA ARG A 717 39.11 31.43 9.44
C ARG A 717 40.30 32.38 9.72
N LYS A 718 40.38 33.49 8.98
CA LYS A 718 41.42 34.51 9.17
C LYS A 718 41.38 35.11 10.58
N PHE A 719 40.19 35.32 11.13
CA PHE A 719 40.01 35.83 12.49
C PHE A 719 40.52 34.82 13.53
N ILE A 720 40.16 33.54 13.44
CA ILE A 720 40.59 32.49 14.34
C ILE A 720 42.11 32.26 14.21
N GLU A 721 42.67 32.34 12.98
CA GLU A 721 44.10 32.20 12.73
C GLU A 721 44.91 33.33 13.44
N ARG A 722 44.39 34.55 13.45
CA ARG A 722 45.00 35.68 14.19
C ARG A 722 45.08 35.42 15.70
N GLN A 723 44.10 34.75 16.28
CA GLN A 723 44.11 34.39 17.68
C GLN A 723 45.24 33.44 18.09
N LEU A 724 45.78 32.63 17.14
CA LEU A 724 46.95 31.78 17.36
C LEU A 724 48.23 32.58 17.54
N SER A 725 48.27 33.82 17.04
CA SER A 725 49.45 34.70 17.09
C SER A 725 49.50 35.52 18.37
N ASP A 726 48.58 35.33 19.32
CA ASP A 726 48.56 36.01 20.60
C ASP A 726 49.45 35.26 21.59
N ASP A 727 50.43 35.95 22.20
CA ASP A 727 51.46 35.33 23.05
C ASP A 727 50.92 34.88 24.43
N ASP A 728 49.69 35.31 24.83
CA ASP A 728 49.11 35.05 26.13
C ASP A 728 48.17 33.82 26.18
N ILE A 729 48.08 32.98 25.11
CA ILE A 729 47.17 31.86 25.00
C ILE A 729 47.70 30.61 25.72
N SER A 730 46.83 29.96 26.53
CA SER A 730 47.16 28.68 27.14
C SER A 730 47.30 27.53 26.12
N ALA A 731 48.11 26.50 26.46
CA ALA A 731 48.27 25.32 25.60
C ALA A 731 46.94 24.60 25.27
N LYS A 732 45.95 24.66 26.15
CA LYS A 732 44.62 24.10 25.97
C LYS A 732 43.81 24.92 24.95
N GLU A 733 43.84 26.24 25.06
CA GLU A 733 43.20 27.13 24.10
C GLU A 733 43.80 27.01 22.70
N LYS A 734 45.14 26.97 22.60
CA LYS A 734 45.85 26.77 21.37
C LYS A 734 45.40 25.49 20.63
N LYS A 735 45.34 24.36 21.37
CA LYS A 735 44.87 23.09 20.81
C LYS A 735 43.41 23.17 20.35
N ASN A 736 42.56 23.91 21.04
CA ASN A 736 41.17 24.12 20.67
C ASN A 736 41.04 24.96 19.38
N ILE A 737 41.82 26.06 19.28
CA ILE A 737 41.87 26.90 18.07
C ILE A 737 42.40 26.12 16.87
N GLU A 738 43.46 25.32 17.02
CA GLU A 738 43.99 24.45 15.96
C GLU A 738 42.94 23.44 15.48
N LYS A 739 42.15 22.88 16.40
CA LYS A 739 41.04 21.98 16.04
C LYS A 739 39.97 22.72 15.23
N GLN A 740 39.54 23.91 15.66
CA GLN A 740 38.55 24.72 14.94
C GLN A 740 39.05 25.11 13.53
N LEU A 741 40.32 25.50 13.39
CA LEU A 741 40.90 25.78 12.07
C LEU A 741 40.87 24.56 11.15
N LYS A 742 41.23 23.38 11.65
CA LYS A 742 41.21 22.16 10.87
C LYS A 742 39.81 21.77 10.41
N GLU A 743 38.81 21.95 11.28
CA GLU A 743 37.40 21.75 10.96
C GLU A 743 36.96 22.73 9.87
N LEU A 744 37.27 24.01 10.03
CA LEU A 744 36.94 25.06 9.08
C LEU A 744 37.62 24.90 7.72
N ASP A 745 38.90 24.48 7.70
CA ASP A 745 39.63 24.15 6.47
C ASP A 745 38.98 22.99 5.72
N THR A 746 38.44 22.01 6.46
CA THR A 746 37.72 20.88 5.85
C THR A 746 36.40 21.33 5.22
N LEU A 747 35.65 22.19 5.90
CA LEU A 747 34.41 22.78 5.38
C LEU A 747 34.66 23.64 4.15
N LEU A 748 35.66 24.54 4.21
CA LEU A 748 36.04 25.40 3.09
C LEU A 748 36.53 24.61 1.85
N LYS A 749 37.19 23.46 2.07
CA LYS A 749 37.58 22.60 0.96
C LYS A 749 36.35 22.00 0.26
N GLU A 750 35.41 21.40 1.03
CA GLU A 750 34.15 20.86 0.49
C GLU A 750 33.35 21.96 -0.23
N LEU A 751 33.30 23.15 0.35
CA LEU A 751 32.57 24.29 -0.20
C LEU A 751 33.10 24.73 -1.57
N ARG A 752 34.44 24.82 -1.72
CA ARG A 752 35.10 25.20 -2.96
C ARG A 752 34.86 24.16 -4.08
N GLU A 753 34.96 22.88 -3.75
CA GLU A 753 34.64 21.80 -4.70
C GLU A 753 33.19 21.92 -5.13
N TYR A 754 32.27 22.08 -4.23
CA TYR A 754 30.84 22.21 -4.49
C TYR A 754 30.51 23.48 -5.30
N ALA A 755 31.13 24.60 -4.99
CA ALA A 755 30.93 25.86 -5.72
C ALA A 755 31.30 25.78 -7.21
N ASN A 756 32.26 24.91 -7.56
CA ASN A 756 32.62 24.64 -8.96
C ASN A 756 31.52 23.80 -9.64
N GLU A 757 30.97 22.79 -8.98
CA GLU A 757 29.86 21.98 -9.49
C GLU A 757 28.59 22.84 -9.71
N VAL A 758 28.25 23.65 -8.70
CA VAL A 758 27.13 24.59 -8.78
C VAL A 758 27.32 25.58 -9.92
N LYS A 759 28.53 26.10 -10.13
CA LYS A 759 28.85 26.99 -11.25
C LYS A 759 28.57 26.31 -12.60
N HIS A 760 29.05 25.08 -12.75
CA HIS A 760 28.86 24.32 -14.00
C HIS A 760 27.37 24.09 -14.31
N ILE A 761 26.56 23.71 -13.32
CA ILE A 761 25.11 23.50 -13.49
C ILE A 761 24.39 24.84 -13.74
N ALA A 762 24.78 25.92 -13.05
CA ALA A 762 24.20 27.24 -13.24
C ALA A 762 24.39 27.78 -14.66
N GLU A 763 25.57 27.55 -15.29
CA GLU A 763 25.88 27.95 -16.65
C GLU A 763 25.01 27.25 -17.70
N GLN A 764 24.53 26.04 -17.40
CA GLN A 764 23.66 25.25 -18.29
C GLN A 764 22.22 25.77 -18.35
N LYS A 765 21.76 26.55 -17.36
CA LYS A 765 20.38 27.10 -17.28
C LYS A 765 19.31 26.02 -17.54
N ILE A 766 19.42 24.89 -16.86
CA ILE A 766 18.59 23.70 -17.10
C ILE A 766 17.09 24.04 -16.84
N PRO A 767 16.20 23.87 -17.81
CA PRO A 767 14.77 24.04 -17.58
C PRO A 767 14.17 22.78 -16.92
N LEU A 768 13.20 22.97 -16.05
CA LEU A 768 12.37 21.89 -15.50
C LEU A 768 10.99 21.91 -16.15
N ASP A 769 10.48 20.73 -16.47
CA ASP A 769 9.12 20.54 -16.93
C ASP A 769 8.39 19.62 -15.93
N LEU A 770 7.46 20.17 -15.16
CA LEU A 770 6.78 19.44 -14.09
C LEU A 770 5.92 18.28 -14.62
N ASP A 771 5.52 18.30 -15.89
CA ASP A 771 4.81 17.18 -16.52
C ASP A 771 5.68 15.91 -16.65
N ASN A 772 6.99 16.01 -16.46
CA ASN A 772 7.91 14.85 -16.41
C ASN A 772 8.05 14.24 -15.00
N GLY A 773 7.39 14.82 -14.00
CA GLY A 773 7.44 14.38 -12.61
C GLY A 773 8.77 14.68 -11.90
N VAL A 774 8.74 14.50 -10.58
CA VAL A 774 9.91 14.77 -9.72
C VAL A 774 11.10 13.86 -10.06
N ASN A 775 10.89 12.59 -10.36
CA ASN A 775 12.01 11.67 -10.60
C ASN A 775 12.93 12.13 -11.72
N VAL A 776 12.34 12.46 -12.87
CA VAL A 776 13.10 12.87 -14.07
C VAL A 776 13.75 14.24 -13.86
N ASN A 777 12.99 15.19 -13.28
CA ASN A 777 13.49 16.54 -13.08
C ASN A 777 14.61 16.63 -12.02
N TYR A 778 14.49 15.84 -10.95
CA TYR A 778 15.48 15.80 -9.86
C TYR A 778 16.85 15.31 -10.36
N GLU A 779 16.87 14.34 -11.26
CA GLU A 779 18.10 13.80 -11.86
C GLU A 779 18.88 14.83 -12.70
N LYS A 780 18.16 15.77 -13.33
CA LYS A 780 18.81 16.86 -14.11
C LYS A 780 19.73 17.74 -13.26
N LEU A 781 19.42 17.88 -11.97
CA LEU A 781 20.20 18.67 -11.00
C LEU A 781 20.92 17.77 -9.97
N GLY A 782 20.91 16.45 -10.15
CA GLY A 782 21.35 15.47 -9.17
C GLY A 782 22.77 15.65 -8.63
N ALA A 783 23.69 16.26 -9.42
CA ALA A 783 25.07 16.54 -9.00
C ALA A 783 25.15 17.50 -7.80
N ILE A 784 24.19 18.44 -7.68
CA ILE A 784 24.19 19.50 -6.66
C ILE A 784 23.11 19.29 -5.59
N LEU A 785 22.25 18.27 -5.73
CA LEU A 785 21.17 17.96 -4.80
C LEU A 785 21.55 16.83 -3.84
N LYS A 786 20.96 16.88 -2.63
CA LYS A 786 21.06 15.78 -1.65
C LYS A 786 20.37 14.54 -2.21
N LYS A 787 21.00 13.36 -2.08
CA LYS A 787 20.40 12.09 -2.53
C LYS A 787 19.09 11.80 -1.77
N ARG A 788 18.08 11.29 -2.50
CA ARG A 788 16.77 10.93 -1.98
C ARG A 788 16.76 9.56 -1.32
#